data_a27c7b116032ac87ed14aafa778c200f
#
_entry.id   a27c7b116032ac87ed14aafa778c200f
#
_cell.length_a   1.000
_cell.length_b   1.000
_cell.length_c   1.000
_cell.angle_alpha   90.00
_cell.angle_beta   90.00
_cell.angle_gamma   90.00
#
_symmetry.space_group_name_H-M   'P 1'
#
loop_
_entity.id
_entity.type
_entity.pdbx_description
1 polymer ?
#
loop_
_entity_poly.entity_id
_entity_poly.type
_entity_poly.pdbx_seq_one_letter_code
_entity_poly.pdbx_strand_id
1 'polypeptide(L)'
;MIPTGGSFGFGTKGDELAFRVAKGVIGPWRGEDLDWERMKPIASEENSAVRAGAADGLVTVLAVHGMNCQGCVRKVTETLQSVPGVEQVRVELDPGRAKVWWRAGQRVEPAVLRAALLRVGYGAELWEEKVGERSERRVRRWHWNLWVGVTATVPLMVGEWVLSWGMERWFHWLGFVLAGVVQVYCGAPFYRGAWRQLRAGMANMDTLVALGSTTAFGYSAWVLWTGRGHHVYFMEAAAIITLISLGHWLEARMSARAAETLRALLELQPPEARRLRGALWERAGSAATAQEEVVPVSALRAGDYVVLRPGDRVPVDGEVLEGESALDESMLTGESVPVEKGPGARLFAGTMVLDGRLVMRVTATGAATVLAQIIAAVQRAQQSRADIQRLGDRVSAVFVPVVIGVAVAAGMWWGLWPESARRVHDALAPWLWPAAPPEGTAAAFVIAAAVLIVACPCAMGLATPAAIMAAANVAARRGFLIRDGVALEKAGRLTTVLFDKTGTLTQGRPEVVAVESLEDSEADLWLWATTVAELSAHPLSHAVAAYCRARLADLGGTSTVDKAGRASGLSVVVQQGREVRGAGVEARLAVRTDAVSSTEFEVRLGSLRWLEQQGVPLTRAEAFLRDWGGRAATVLGLARDGRLLALFAVRDTLKPAAAEVVAALRRMGLQVGMVTGDSAVVARALAQELGLDQTRVLAEVPPEAKAQAVRALQDRGERVAFVGDGINDAPALEQADLGIAVARATDIARESADIVLLRSDLRAVPEALGLARASLRTIYQNLFWAFFYNALGVPLAALGFLSPVLCALAMGLSDLLVIGNALRLRRWQPSGRLIIGGHRAALGTCAR
;
A
#
# COMPACT_ATOMS: atom_id res chain seq x y z
N MET A 1 -27.47 16.72 -46.57
CA MET A 1 -27.87 15.70 -45.61
C MET A 1 -26.62 14.87 -45.34
N ILE A 2 -26.00 15.06 -44.19
CA ILE A 2 -24.79 14.39 -43.69
C ILE A 2 -25.25 13.55 -42.48
N PRO A 3 -25.02 12.24 -42.42
CA PRO A 3 -25.27 11.51 -41.21
C PRO A 3 -24.01 11.50 -40.35
N THR A 4 -24.13 12.00 -39.15
CA THR A 4 -23.23 11.92 -38.02
C THR A 4 -23.33 10.57 -37.34
N GLY A 5 -22.18 9.99 -36.90
CA GLY A 5 -22.16 9.02 -35.83
C GLY A 5 -21.43 7.71 -36.16
N GLY A 6 -20.12 7.69 -36.03
CA GLY A 6 -19.32 6.48 -35.95
C GLY A 6 -18.44 6.53 -34.68
N SER A 7 -18.94 5.95 -33.61
CA SER A 7 -18.14 5.73 -32.40
C SER A 7 -17.13 4.62 -32.64
N PHE A 8 -15.84 4.96 -32.72
CA PHE A 8 -14.75 4.00 -32.72
C PHE A 8 -14.59 3.40 -31.31
N GLY A 9 -15.13 2.23 -31.11
CA GLY A 9 -14.86 1.36 -29.96
C GLY A 9 -13.52 0.68 -30.13
N PHE A 10 -12.45 1.27 -29.61
CA PHE A 10 -11.17 0.60 -29.43
C PHE A 10 -11.16 -0.08 -28.06
N GLY A 11 -11.17 -1.41 -28.03
CA GLY A 11 -10.79 -2.06 -26.80
C GLY A 11 -11.36 -3.39 -26.45
N THR A 12 -11.18 -4.46 -27.20
CA THR A 12 -11.29 -5.82 -26.63
C THR A 12 -10.42 -6.87 -27.34
N LYS A 13 -9.98 -6.64 -28.59
CA LYS A 13 -9.16 -7.62 -29.30
C LYS A 13 -7.63 -7.46 -29.10
N GLY A 14 -7.16 -6.28 -28.75
CA GLY A 14 -5.72 -6.04 -28.50
C GLY A 14 -5.23 -6.62 -27.19
N ASP A 15 -6.07 -6.59 -26.17
CA ASP A 15 -5.71 -7.10 -24.83
C ASP A 15 -5.61 -8.65 -24.81
N GLU A 16 -6.43 -9.34 -25.61
CA GLU A 16 -6.36 -10.79 -25.75
C GLU A 16 -5.14 -11.25 -26.55
N LEU A 17 -4.72 -10.45 -27.54
CA LEU A 17 -3.54 -10.74 -28.36
C LEU A 17 -2.24 -10.55 -27.55
N ALA A 18 -2.15 -9.49 -26.75
CA ALA A 18 -1.01 -9.25 -25.85
C ALA A 18 -0.88 -10.35 -24.79
N PHE A 19 -2.00 -10.86 -24.28
CA PHE A 19 -2.02 -11.96 -23.32
C PHE A 19 -1.65 -13.31 -23.97
N ARG A 20 -2.05 -13.54 -25.22
CA ARG A 20 -1.69 -14.73 -26.00
C ARG A 20 -0.23 -14.73 -26.46
N VAL A 21 0.32 -13.58 -26.84
CA VAL A 21 1.73 -13.47 -27.21
C VAL A 21 2.61 -13.67 -25.99
N ALA A 22 2.26 -13.12 -24.83
CA ALA A 22 2.97 -13.38 -23.58
C ALA A 22 2.92 -14.86 -23.14
N LYS A 23 1.81 -15.57 -23.43
CA LYS A 23 1.70 -17.03 -23.21
C LYS A 23 2.41 -17.86 -24.28
N GLY A 24 2.53 -17.39 -25.50
CA GLY A 24 3.14 -18.12 -26.62
C GLY A 24 4.67 -18.05 -26.65
N VAL A 25 5.26 -16.99 -26.08
CA VAL A 25 6.73 -16.86 -25.94
C VAL A 25 7.25 -17.68 -24.76
N ILE A 26 6.39 -17.97 -23.77
CA ILE A 26 6.67 -18.91 -22.69
C ILE A 26 5.95 -20.19 -23.07
N GLY A 27 6.63 -21.10 -23.80
CA GLY A 27 6.08 -22.38 -24.22
C GLY A 27 5.38 -23.16 -23.09
N PRO A 28 4.51 -24.12 -23.41
CA PRO A 28 3.77 -24.88 -22.40
C PRO A 28 4.75 -25.76 -21.62
N TRP A 29 5.22 -25.28 -20.51
CA TRP A 29 5.87 -26.10 -19.50
C TRP A 29 4.81 -27.03 -18.92
N ARG A 30 4.89 -28.31 -19.29
CA ARG A 30 4.12 -29.37 -18.62
C ARG A 30 4.64 -29.46 -17.19
N GLY A 31 3.74 -29.19 -16.25
CA GLY A 31 4.02 -29.20 -14.82
C GLY A 31 4.07 -30.61 -14.19
N GLU A 32 4.82 -31.56 -14.76
CA GLU A 32 4.88 -32.94 -14.23
C GLU A 32 6.26 -33.34 -13.66
N ASP A 33 7.30 -32.52 -13.77
CA ASP A 33 8.64 -32.90 -13.28
C ASP A 33 9.31 -31.93 -12.28
N LEU A 34 8.54 -31.05 -11.64
CA LEU A 34 9.05 -30.21 -10.55
C LEU A 34 8.29 -30.54 -9.28
N ASP A 35 8.94 -31.27 -8.40
CA ASP A 35 8.49 -31.59 -7.03
C ASP A 35 8.33 -30.31 -6.21
N TRP A 36 7.13 -29.69 -6.29
CA TRP A 36 6.76 -28.47 -5.57
C TRP A 36 6.73 -28.65 -4.05
N GLU A 37 6.71 -29.88 -3.56
CA GLU A 37 6.75 -30.18 -2.13
C GLU A 37 8.12 -29.92 -1.51
N ARG A 38 9.21 -29.98 -2.29
CA ARG A 38 10.57 -29.67 -1.83
C ARG A 38 10.94 -28.19 -1.93
N MET A 39 10.09 -27.36 -2.52
CA MET A 39 10.27 -25.89 -2.65
C MET A 39 9.20 -25.09 -1.93
N LYS A 40 8.57 -25.63 -0.90
CA LYS A 40 7.78 -24.77 0.02
C LYS A 40 8.77 -23.78 0.64
N PRO A 41 8.53 -22.46 0.54
CA PRO A 41 9.36 -21.52 1.28
C PRO A 41 9.18 -21.84 2.75
N ILE A 42 10.27 -21.93 3.47
CA ILE A 42 10.39 -22.06 4.93
C ILE A 42 9.88 -20.72 5.58
N ALA A 43 8.69 -20.29 5.21
CA ALA A 43 8.12 -19.00 5.63
C ALA A 43 6.87 -19.13 6.51
N SER A 44 6.32 -20.35 6.69
CA SER A 44 5.09 -20.54 7.48
C SER A 44 5.31 -20.98 8.92
N GLU A 45 6.49 -21.49 9.27
CA GLU A 45 6.83 -21.84 10.66
C GLU A 45 7.59 -20.74 11.41
N GLU A 46 8.28 -19.83 10.70
CA GLU A 46 9.03 -18.74 11.34
C GLU A 46 8.15 -17.59 11.87
N ASN A 47 6.95 -17.40 11.36
CA ASN A 47 6.05 -16.34 11.85
C ASN A 47 5.39 -16.65 13.21
N SER A 48 5.32 -17.91 13.61
CA SER A 48 4.80 -18.27 14.94
C SER A 48 5.86 -18.11 16.04
N ALA A 49 7.14 -18.27 15.72
CA ALA A 49 8.25 -18.06 16.67
C ALA A 49 8.55 -16.58 16.93
N VAL A 50 8.25 -15.70 15.96
CA VAL A 50 8.42 -14.23 16.10
C VAL A 50 7.44 -13.60 17.11
N ARG A 51 6.30 -14.25 17.38
CA ARG A 51 5.30 -13.75 18.36
C ARG A 51 5.60 -14.09 19.82
N ALA A 52 6.50 -15.02 20.10
CA ALA A 52 6.81 -15.42 21.47
C ALA A 52 8.03 -14.70 22.09
N GLY A 53 8.77 -13.88 21.32
CA GLY A 53 10.02 -13.25 21.73
C GLY A 53 10.02 -11.73 21.80
N ALA A 54 8.87 -11.06 21.84
CA ALA A 54 8.77 -9.60 21.93
C ALA A 54 8.95 -9.11 23.39
N ALA A 55 10.02 -9.57 24.07
CA ALA A 55 10.52 -8.97 25.27
C ALA A 55 11.99 -8.54 25.01
N ASP A 56 12.20 -7.21 24.84
CA ASP A 56 13.50 -6.51 24.90
C ASP A 56 14.72 -7.11 24.16
N GLY A 57 14.56 -7.56 22.93
CA GLY A 57 15.70 -7.87 22.06
C GLY A 57 16.30 -6.59 21.46
N LEU A 58 17.53 -6.22 21.86
CA LEU A 58 18.28 -5.11 21.28
C LEU A 58 18.48 -5.35 19.77
N VAL A 59 17.98 -4.42 18.95
CA VAL A 59 18.10 -4.47 17.48
C VAL A 59 19.15 -3.45 17.03
N THR A 60 20.12 -3.90 16.23
CA THR A 60 21.06 -2.99 15.55
C THR A 60 20.69 -2.90 14.08
N VAL A 61 20.51 -1.67 13.59
CA VAL A 61 20.21 -1.40 12.18
C VAL A 61 21.43 -0.81 11.50
N LEU A 62 21.88 -1.46 10.42
CA LEU A 62 23.02 -1.03 9.62
C LEU A 62 22.58 -0.59 8.22
N ALA A 63 23.22 0.45 7.71
CA ALA A 63 23.23 0.78 6.31
C ALA A 63 24.36 0.03 5.61
N VAL A 64 24.04 -0.89 4.73
CA VAL A 64 25.03 -1.68 3.99
C VAL A 64 25.22 -1.11 2.59
N HIS A 65 26.44 -0.79 2.24
CA HIS A 65 26.81 -0.21 0.95
C HIS A 65 27.43 -1.26 0.04
N GLY A 66 27.08 -1.18 -1.27
CA GLY A 66 27.67 -2.04 -2.28
C GLY A 66 26.86 -3.28 -2.63
N MET A 67 25.68 -3.48 -2.03
CA MET A 67 24.73 -4.50 -2.47
C MET A 67 24.01 -4.04 -3.73
N ASN A 68 24.00 -4.85 -4.79
CA ASN A 68 23.32 -4.54 -6.05
C ASN A 68 22.43 -5.70 -6.54
N CYS A 69 22.40 -6.84 -5.84
CA CYS A 69 21.63 -8.03 -6.24
C CYS A 69 21.32 -8.95 -5.05
N GLN A 70 20.44 -9.92 -5.27
CA GLN A 70 20.06 -10.91 -4.25
C GLN A 70 21.23 -11.80 -3.78
N GLY A 71 22.22 -12.09 -4.64
CA GLY A 71 23.43 -12.79 -4.25
C GLY A 71 24.21 -11.99 -3.20
N CYS A 72 24.24 -10.65 -3.33
CA CYS A 72 24.84 -9.78 -2.33
C CYS A 72 24.07 -9.84 -1.01
N VAL A 73 22.73 -9.82 -1.06
CA VAL A 73 21.88 -9.95 0.14
C VAL A 73 22.16 -11.24 0.87
N ARG A 74 22.21 -12.37 0.16
CA ARG A 74 22.51 -13.68 0.74
C ARG A 74 23.88 -13.67 1.43
N LYS A 75 24.93 -13.19 0.75
CA LYS A 75 26.26 -13.14 1.28
C LYS A 75 26.40 -12.23 2.51
N VAL A 76 25.73 -11.08 2.51
CA VAL A 76 25.64 -10.18 3.66
C VAL A 76 24.91 -10.83 4.82
N THR A 77 23.79 -11.52 4.54
CA THR A 77 22.99 -12.24 5.54
C THR A 77 23.83 -13.34 6.21
N GLU A 78 24.45 -14.21 5.42
CA GLU A 78 25.33 -15.28 5.90
C GLU A 78 26.50 -14.74 6.73
N THR A 79 27.13 -13.64 6.28
CA THR A 79 28.23 -13.00 7.00
C THR A 79 27.79 -12.43 8.33
N LEU A 80 26.64 -11.76 8.39
CA LEU A 80 26.13 -11.21 9.64
C LEU A 80 25.63 -12.30 10.59
N GLN A 81 25.03 -13.37 10.08
CA GLN A 81 24.61 -14.53 10.87
C GLN A 81 25.80 -15.31 11.48
N SER A 82 26.95 -15.27 10.83
CA SER A 82 28.18 -15.92 11.36
C SER A 82 28.83 -15.16 12.53
N VAL A 83 28.36 -13.94 12.84
CA VAL A 83 28.89 -13.15 13.96
C VAL A 83 28.35 -13.70 15.28
N PRO A 84 29.20 -14.02 16.27
CA PRO A 84 28.77 -14.51 17.57
C PRO A 84 27.80 -13.55 18.28
N GLY A 85 26.72 -14.09 18.84
CA GLY A 85 25.69 -13.28 19.53
C GLY A 85 24.54 -12.80 18.66
N VAL A 86 24.60 -12.97 17.35
CA VAL A 86 23.49 -12.68 16.44
C VAL A 86 22.47 -13.81 16.50
N GLU A 87 21.20 -13.47 16.70
CA GLU A 87 20.08 -14.40 16.70
C GLU A 87 19.43 -14.47 15.33
N GLN A 88 19.11 -13.31 14.77
CA GLN A 88 18.45 -13.21 13.47
C GLN A 88 19.00 -12.02 12.68
N VAL A 89 19.02 -12.14 11.35
CA VAL A 89 19.42 -11.08 10.43
C VAL A 89 18.39 -10.96 9.31
N ARG A 90 17.97 -9.73 9.06
CA ARG A 90 17.14 -9.40 7.90
C ARG A 90 17.83 -8.33 7.08
N VAL A 91 18.18 -8.64 5.84
CA VAL A 91 18.87 -7.74 4.92
C VAL A 91 17.92 -7.34 3.81
N GLU A 92 17.79 -6.03 3.60
CA GLU A 92 17.00 -5.42 2.53
C GLU A 92 17.96 -4.79 1.51
N LEU A 93 17.82 -5.16 0.24
CA LEU A 93 18.71 -4.68 -0.83
C LEU A 93 18.53 -3.19 -1.10
N ASP A 94 17.30 -2.74 -1.14
CA ASP A 94 16.91 -1.34 -1.21
C ASP A 94 16.02 -1.03 0.01
N PRO A 95 16.43 -0.20 0.91
CA PRO A 95 17.44 0.89 0.84
C PRO A 95 18.86 0.49 1.28
N GLY A 96 19.26 -0.77 1.22
CA GLY A 96 20.58 -1.24 1.68
C GLY A 96 20.65 -1.34 3.19
N ARG A 97 19.63 -1.91 3.82
CA ARG A 97 19.49 -1.98 5.27
C ARG A 97 19.64 -3.42 5.77
N ALA A 98 20.41 -3.61 6.85
CA ALA A 98 20.46 -4.86 7.58
C ALA A 98 19.98 -4.64 9.01
N LYS A 99 18.94 -5.36 9.43
CA LYS A 99 18.47 -5.44 10.81
C LYS A 99 19.07 -6.69 11.43
N VAL A 100 19.72 -6.52 12.57
CA VAL A 100 20.40 -7.58 13.31
C VAL A 100 19.78 -7.66 14.70
N TRP A 101 19.17 -8.78 15.03
CA TRP A 101 18.62 -9.07 16.36
C TRP A 101 19.67 -9.84 17.17
N TRP A 102 19.83 -9.45 18.42
CA TRP A 102 20.83 -10.01 19.32
C TRP A 102 20.19 -11.01 20.29
N ARG A 103 20.91 -12.04 20.63
CA ARG A 103 20.50 -12.95 21.72
C ARG A 103 20.46 -12.19 23.05
N ALA A 104 19.52 -12.53 23.91
CA ALA A 104 19.34 -11.87 25.20
C ALA A 104 20.66 -11.86 26.01
N GLY A 105 21.06 -10.66 26.46
CA GLY A 105 22.28 -10.46 27.23
C GLY A 105 23.59 -10.32 26.45
N GLN A 106 23.61 -10.46 25.13
CA GLN A 106 24.79 -10.26 24.31
C GLN A 106 24.61 -9.07 23.37
N ARG A 107 25.37 -8.01 23.61
CA ARG A 107 25.46 -6.88 22.68
C ARG A 107 26.90 -6.74 22.20
N VAL A 108 27.14 -7.02 20.92
CA VAL A 108 28.44 -6.76 20.30
C VAL A 108 28.45 -5.38 19.70
N GLU A 109 29.56 -4.67 19.78
CA GLU A 109 29.70 -3.33 19.20
C GLU A 109 29.42 -3.35 17.69
N PRO A 110 28.75 -2.34 17.14
CA PRO A 110 28.50 -2.20 15.69
C PRO A 110 29.77 -2.22 14.84
N ALA A 111 30.94 -1.94 15.45
CA ALA A 111 32.24 -2.03 14.81
C ALA A 111 32.59 -3.45 14.35
N VAL A 112 32.19 -4.48 15.10
CA VAL A 112 32.43 -5.88 14.74
C VAL A 112 31.63 -6.29 13.51
N LEU A 113 30.35 -5.87 13.44
CA LEU A 113 29.49 -6.11 12.27
C LEU A 113 30.06 -5.41 11.03
N ARG A 114 30.56 -4.18 11.19
CA ARG A 114 31.22 -3.44 10.11
C ARG A 114 32.49 -4.14 9.61
N ALA A 115 33.34 -4.60 10.54
CA ALA A 115 34.56 -5.32 10.19
C ALA A 115 34.26 -6.65 9.45
N ALA A 116 33.23 -7.38 9.87
CA ALA A 116 32.81 -8.61 9.21
C ALA A 116 32.36 -8.32 7.76
N LEU A 117 31.56 -7.28 7.53
CA LEU A 117 31.09 -6.90 6.19
C LEU A 117 32.20 -6.36 5.29
N LEU A 118 33.16 -5.60 5.85
CA LEU A 118 34.33 -5.10 5.12
C LEU A 118 35.20 -6.25 4.57
N ARG A 119 35.35 -7.35 5.32
CA ARG A 119 36.14 -8.53 4.87
C ARG A 119 35.55 -9.17 3.60
N VAL A 120 34.26 -9.08 3.41
CA VAL A 120 33.55 -9.61 2.23
C VAL A 120 33.26 -8.55 1.17
N GLY A 121 33.83 -7.33 1.34
CA GLY A 121 33.81 -6.25 0.36
C GLY A 121 32.57 -5.34 0.43
N TYR A 122 31.82 -5.35 1.55
CA TYR A 122 30.67 -4.45 1.75
C TYR A 122 30.97 -3.42 2.83
N GLY A 123 30.68 -2.14 2.50
CA GLY A 123 30.72 -1.06 3.50
C GLY A 123 29.47 -1.09 4.38
N ALA A 124 29.61 -0.80 5.67
CA ALA A 124 28.49 -0.68 6.58
C ALA A 124 28.65 0.50 7.55
N GLU A 125 27.55 1.22 7.79
CA GLU A 125 27.46 2.31 8.76
C GLU A 125 26.20 2.07 9.62
N LEU A 126 26.13 2.70 10.81
CA LEU A 126 24.89 2.71 11.56
C LEU A 126 23.80 3.40 10.73
N TRP A 127 22.60 2.82 10.74
CA TRP A 127 21.45 3.39 10.06
C TRP A 127 21.03 4.67 10.77
N GLU A 128 21.36 5.81 10.18
CA GLU A 128 20.73 7.09 10.51
C GLU A 128 19.58 7.33 9.54
N GLU A 129 18.43 7.74 10.03
CA GLU A 129 17.17 7.88 9.28
C GLU A 129 17.17 9.13 8.35
N LYS A 130 18.24 9.33 7.59
CA LYS A 130 18.37 10.41 6.60
C LYS A 130 18.02 9.93 5.19
N VAL A 131 16.80 9.45 5.02
CA VAL A 131 16.31 8.88 3.74
C VAL A 131 16.36 9.89 2.59
N GLY A 132 16.14 11.18 2.85
CA GLY A 132 16.16 12.25 1.84
C GLY A 132 17.55 12.55 1.26
N GLU A 133 18.59 12.61 2.07
CA GLU A 133 19.93 12.99 1.62
C GLU A 133 20.58 11.97 0.67
N ARG A 134 20.23 10.69 0.78
CA ARG A 134 20.79 9.62 -0.07
C ARG A 134 20.24 9.68 -1.49
N SER A 135 18.96 9.94 -1.66
CA SER A 135 18.34 10.08 -2.98
C SER A 135 18.88 11.33 -3.70
N GLU A 136 19.05 12.45 -2.99
CA GLU A 136 19.63 13.66 -3.54
C GLU A 136 21.09 13.49 -3.97
N ARG A 137 21.91 12.77 -3.15
CA ARG A 137 23.30 12.41 -3.51
C ARG A 137 23.38 11.54 -4.76
N ARG A 138 22.42 10.58 -4.91
CA ARG A 138 22.32 9.71 -6.10
C ARG A 138 21.99 10.54 -7.34
N VAL A 139 20.99 11.43 -7.25
CA VAL A 139 20.61 12.35 -8.35
C VAL A 139 21.80 13.25 -8.73
N ARG A 140 22.47 13.86 -7.76
CA ARG A 140 23.62 14.74 -8.00
C ARG A 140 24.81 14.01 -8.65
N ARG A 141 25.10 12.76 -8.23
CA ARG A 141 26.13 11.93 -8.83
C ARG A 141 25.86 11.65 -10.31
N TRP A 142 24.63 11.21 -10.64
CA TRP A 142 24.25 10.94 -12.03
C TRP A 142 24.14 12.22 -12.87
N HIS A 143 23.80 13.34 -12.26
CA HIS A 143 23.80 14.66 -12.89
C HIS A 143 25.22 15.05 -13.35
N TRP A 144 26.21 14.91 -12.49
CA TRP A 144 27.59 15.17 -12.86
C TRP A 144 28.12 14.22 -13.93
N ASN A 145 27.83 12.92 -13.83
CA ASN A 145 28.18 11.95 -14.88
C ASN A 145 27.58 12.35 -16.23
N LEU A 146 26.31 12.76 -16.25
CA LEU A 146 25.64 13.22 -17.45
C LEU A 146 26.31 14.47 -18.05
N TRP A 147 26.60 15.49 -17.22
CA TRP A 147 27.24 16.68 -17.71
C TRP A 147 28.64 16.42 -18.31
N VAL A 148 29.46 15.63 -17.64
CA VAL A 148 30.77 15.22 -18.17
C VAL A 148 30.60 14.43 -19.46
N GLY A 149 29.64 13.50 -19.52
CA GLY A 149 29.32 12.74 -20.70
C GLY A 149 28.88 13.62 -21.88
N VAL A 150 27.93 14.53 -21.65
CA VAL A 150 27.38 15.43 -22.69
C VAL A 150 28.46 16.39 -23.21
N THR A 151 29.25 17.00 -22.33
CA THR A 151 30.31 17.94 -22.74
C THR A 151 31.44 17.29 -23.53
N ALA A 152 31.67 15.98 -23.36
CA ALA A 152 32.62 15.22 -24.15
C ALA A 152 32.00 14.63 -25.43
N THR A 153 30.76 14.14 -25.38
CA THR A 153 30.12 13.44 -26.50
C THR A 153 29.58 14.40 -27.58
N VAL A 154 28.96 15.54 -27.18
CA VAL A 154 28.37 16.49 -28.13
C VAL A 154 29.39 17.06 -29.11
N PRO A 155 30.61 17.51 -28.70
CA PRO A 155 31.63 17.96 -29.64
C PRO A 155 32.03 16.86 -30.63
N LEU A 156 32.11 15.60 -30.19
CA LEU A 156 32.40 14.48 -31.07
C LEU A 156 31.29 14.26 -32.11
N MET A 157 30.01 14.32 -31.66
CA MET A 157 28.85 14.20 -32.54
C MET A 157 28.81 15.34 -33.61
N VAL A 158 29.02 16.59 -33.14
CA VAL A 158 29.01 17.75 -34.04
C VAL A 158 30.20 17.67 -35.02
N GLY A 159 31.38 17.31 -34.55
CA GLY A 159 32.57 17.18 -35.36
C GLY A 159 32.41 16.09 -36.45
N GLU A 160 31.80 14.96 -36.08
CA GLU A 160 31.64 13.84 -37.00
C GLU A 160 30.45 14.03 -37.97
N TRP A 161 29.28 14.44 -37.50
CA TRP A 161 28.06 14.48 -38.29
C TRP A 161 27.81 15.82 -39.00
N VAL A 162 28.23 16.94 -38.37
CA VAL A 162 27.97 18.28 -38.93
C VAL A 162 29.19 18.85 -39.68
N LEU A 163 30.37 18.69 -39.07
CA LEU A 163 31.59 19.26 -39.63
C LEU A 163 32.39 18.28 -40.51
N SER A 164 31.96 17.00 -40.57
CA SER A 164 32.59 15.94 -41.35
C SER A 164 34.05 15.70 -41.03
N TRP A 165 34.51 16.01 -39.80
CA TRP A 165 35.90 15.81 -39.34
C TRP A 165 36.24 14.36 -39.02
N GLY A 166 35.26 13.42 -39.17
CA GLY A 166 35.41 12.01 -38.83
C GLY A 166 36.57 11.27 -39.46
N MET A 167 37.16 11.82 -40.58
CA MET A 167 38.33 11.24 -41.25
C MET A 167 39.65 11.92 -40.86
N GLU A 168 39.64 12.99 -40.08
CA GLU A 168 40.81 13.76 -39.73
C GLU A 168 41.60 13.13 -38.58
N ARG A 169 42.92 12.91 -38.74
CA ARG A 169 43.75 12.26 -37.72
C ARG A 169 43.73 12.97 -36.36
N TRP A 170 43.76 14.34 -36.36
CA TRP A 170 43.68 15.10 -35.13
C TRP A 170 42.37 14.90 -34.38
N PHE A 171 41.28 14.71 -35.15
CA PHE A 171 39.98 14.48 -34.55
C PHE A 171 39.87 13.06 -33.92
N HIS A 172 40.55 12.06 -34.49
CA HIS A 172 40.66 10.72 -33.91
C HIS A 172 41.39 10.79 -32.53
N TRP A 173 42.45 11.57 -32.41
CA TRP A 173 43.15 11.79 -31.11
C TRP A 173 42.25 12.53 -30.10
N LEU A 174 41.55 13.57 -30.53
CA LEU A 174 40.56 14.27 -29.73
C LEU A 174 39.48 13.29 -29.26
N GLY A 175 38.97 12.43 -30.19
CA GLY A 175 38.00 11.36 -29.87
C GLY A 175 38.52 10.39 -28.82
N PHE A 176 39.77 9.93 -28.95
CA PHE A 176 40.42 9.06 -27.97
C PHE A 176 40.46 9.70 -26.57
N VAL A 177 40.85 10.97 -26.45
CA VAL A 177 40.92 11.65 -25.16
C VAL A 177 39.56 11.86 -24.57
N LEU A 178 38.61 12.41 -25.34
CA LEU A 178 37.25 12.71 -24.82
C LEU A 178 36.48 11.46 -24.48
N ALA A 179 36.49 10.46 -25.39
CA ALA A 179 35.84 9.17 -25.12
C ALA A 179 36.54 8.43 -23.96
N GLY A 180 37.88 8.55 -23.83
CA GLY A 180 38.65 8.01 -22.72
C GLY A 180 38.21 8.58 -21.38
N VAL A 181 37.98 9.89 -21.31
CA VAL A 181 37.44 10.56 -20.08
C VAL A 181 36.04 9.99 -19.76
N VAL A 182 35.16 9.86 -20.74
CA VAL A 182 33.84 9.28 -20.54
C VAL A 182 33.94 7.85 -20.06
N GLN A 183 34.82 7.05 -20.67
CA GLN A 183 35.02 5.64 -20.36
C GLN A 183 35.52 5.44 -18.92
N VAL A 184 36.49 6.25 -18.49
CA VAL A 184 37.09 6.11 -17.14
C VAL A 184 36.22 6.75 -16.06
N TYR A 185 35.75 7.97 -16.29
CA TYR A 185 34.98 8.71 -15.26
C TYR A 185 33.52 8.32 -15.23
N CYS A 186 32.80 8.45 -16.35
CA CYS A 186 31.36 8.15 -16.42
C CYS A 186 31.10 6.65 -16.43
N GLY A 187 31.99 5.86 -17.03
CA GLY A 187 31.94 4.40 -17.12
C GLY A 187 32.27 3.68 -15.80
N ALA A 188 32.99 4.33 -14.87
CA ALA A 188 33.44 3.71 -13.62
C ALA A 188 32.35 2.97 -12.81
N PRO A 189 31.11 3.46 -12.68
CA PRO A 189 30.05 2.73 -12.00
C PRO A 189 29.73 1.38 -12.67
N PHE A 190 29.67 1.36 -14.00
CA PHE A 190 29.37 0.16 -14.80
C PHE A 190 30.50 -0.86 -14.72
N TYR A 191 31.76 -0.43 -14.83
CA TYR A 191 32.90 -1.32 -14.68
C TYR A 191 33.00 -1.96 -13.30
N ARG A 192 32.78 -1.17 -12.23
CA ARG A 192 32.75 -1.70 -10.87
C ARG A 192 31.58 -2.65 -10.63
N GLY A 193 30.43 -2.36 -11.26
CA GLY A 193 29.25 -3.22 -11.22
C GLY A 193 29.52 -4.55 -11.93
N ALA A 194 29.99 -4.50 -13.18
CA ALA A 194 30.34 -5.66 -14.00
C ALA A 194 31.37 -6.56 -13.30
N TRP A 195 32.45 -5.98 -12.76
CA TRP A 195 33.51 -6.71 -12.07
C TRP A 195 33.00 -7.45 -10.82
N ARG A 196 32.13 -6.80 -10.02
CA ARG A 196 31.54 -7.45 -8.84
C ARG A 196 30.63 -8.62 -9.23
N GLN A 197 29.83 -8.46 -10.28
CA GLN A 197 28.93 -9.52 -10.75
C GLN A 197 29.73 -10.70 -11.36
N LEU A 198 30.75 -10.40 -12.14
CA LEU A 198 31.60 -11.44 -12.72
C LEU A 198 32.30 -12.29 -11.65
N ARG A 199 32.77 -11.64 -10.56
CA ARG A 199 33.34 -12.37 -9.40
C ARG A 199 32.29 -13.23 -8.69
N ALA A 200 31.01 -12.90 -8.79
CA ALA A 200 29.90 -13.70 -8.26
C ALA A 200 29.41 -14.78 -9.23
N GLY A 201 30.05 -14.95 -10.39
CA GLY A 201 29.64 -15.88 -11.45
C GLY A 201 28.35 -15.49 -12.17
N MET A 202 27.98 -14.21 -12.11
CA MET A 202 26.75 -13.67 -12.73
C MET A 202 27.10 -12.55 -13.70
N ALA A 203 26.18 -12.30 -14.65
CA ALA A 203 26.24 -11.17 -15.55
C ALA A 203 24.96 -10.33 -15.44
N ASN A 204 25.09 -9.02 -15.52
CA ASN A 204 23.97 -8.08 -15.45
C ASN A 204 24.08 -6.99 -16.55
N MET A 205 23.19 -5.98 -16.49
CA MET A 205 23.22 -4.86 -17.43
C MET A 205 24.55 -4.10 -17.42
N ASP A 206 25.20 -3.94 -16.26
CA ASP A 206 26.51 -3.26 -16.17
C ASP A 206 27.56 -4.01 -17.00
N THR A 207 27.48 -5.36 -17.05
CA THR A 207 28.35 -6.20 -17.85
C THR A 207 28.17 -5.94 -19.35
N LEU A 208 26.92 -5.82 -19.82
CA LEU A 208 26.63 -5.55 -21.24
C LEU A 208 27.13 -4.17 -21.64
N VAL A 209 26.90 -3.15 -20.81
CA VAL A 209 27.35 -1.77 -21.06
C VAL A 209 28.87 -1.70 -21.07
N ALA A 210 29.53 -2.31 -20.08
CA ALA A 210 30.99 -2.33 -20.01
C ALA A 210 31.60 -3.04 -21.21
N LEU A 211 31.08 -4.21 -21.60
CA LEU A 211 31.59 -4.94 -22.79
C LEU A 211 31.33 -4.17 -24.09
N GLY A 212 30.09 -3.66 -24.29
CA GLY A 212 29.73 -2.94 -25.52
C GLY A 212 30.57 -1.67 -25.72
N SER A 213 30.65 -0.82 -24.68
CA SER A 213 31.45 0.42 -24.77
C SER A 213 32.95 0.15 -24.89
N THR A 214 33.48 -0.87 -24.16
CA THR A 214 34.89 -1.25 -24.26
C THR A 214 35.24 -1.83 -25.62
N THR A 215 34.32 -2.60 -26.22
CA THR A 215 34.52 -3.16 -27.57
C THR A 215 34.67 -2.05 -28.62
N ALA A 216 33.77 -1.05 -28.61
CA ALA A 216 33.83 0.10 -29.52
C ALA A 216 35.06 0.95 -29.26
N PHE A 217 35.37 1.30 -28.01
CA PHE A 217 36.56 2.09 -27.66
C PHE A 217 37.86 1.34 -27.97
N GLY A 218 37.97 0.07 -27.59
CA GLY A 218 39.17 -0.74 -27.78
C GLY A 218 39.49 -0.97 -29.23
N TYR A 219 38.48 -1.26 -30.06
CA TYR A 219 38.67 -1.35 -31.53
C TYR A 219 39.19 -0.01 -32.10
N SER A 220 38.59 1.11 -31.71
CA SER A 220 38.99 2.44 -32.21
C SER A 220 40.43 2.80 -31.76
N ALA A 221 40.81 2.47 -30.55
CA ALA A 221 42.15 2.63 -30.03
C ALA A 221 43.15 1.76 -30.84
N TRP A 222 42.78 0.51 -31.12
CA TRP A 222 43.61 -0.37 -31.97
C TRP A 222 43.81 0.20 -33.40
N VAL A 223 42.76 0.71 -34.05
CA VAL A 223 42.84 1.40 -35.36
C VAL A 223 43.76 2.62 -35.28
N LEU A 224 43.61 3.45 -34.23
CA LEU A 224 44.38 4.66 -34.06
C LEU A 224 45.90 4.37 -33.95
N TRP A 225 46.32 3.29 -33.23
CA TRP A 225 47.70 2.94 -33.03
C TRP A 225 48.31 2.16 -34.21
N THR A 226 47.51 1.31 -34.84
CA THR A 226 48.05 0.45 -35.92
C THR A 226 47.94 1.09 -37.30
N GLY A 227 47.09 2.11 -37.46
CA GLY A 227 46.76 2.70 -38.76
C GLY A 227 46.01 1.76 -39.70
N ARG A 228 45.60 0.60 -39.22
CA ARG A 228 44.87 -0.44 -39.98
C ARG A 228 43.37 -0.27 -39.79
N GLY A 229 42.68 0.38 -40.73
CA GLY A 229 41.24 0.69 -40.69
C GLY A 229 40.97 2.15 -41.04
N HIS A 230 39.74 2.43 -41.50
CA HIS A 230 39.34 3.76 -41.95
C HIS A 230 38.40 4.50 -41.02
N HIS A 231 37.72 3.79 -40.13
CA HIS A 231 36.74 4.37 -39.22
C HIS A 231 37.06 4.06 -37.77
N VAL A 232 36.92 5.08 -36.90
CA VAL A 232 36.99 4.97 -35.46
C VAL A 232 35.58 5.19 -34.87
N TYR A 233 35.29 4.56 -33.73
CA TYR A 233 33.98 4.55 -33.04
C TYR A 233 34.08 5.15 -31.62
N PHE A 234 34.94 6.19 -31.48
CA PHE A 234 35.10 6.88 -30.20
C PHE A 234 33.84 7.64 -29.78
N MET A 235 33.16 8.25 -30.77
CA MET A 235 31.90 8.96 -30.54
C MET A 235 30.82 8.00 -30.05
N GLU A 236 30.71 6.81 -30.69
CA GLU A 236 29.75 5.79 -30.26
C GLU A 236 30.04 5.29 -28.85
N ALA A 237 31.29 5.01 -28.50
CA ALA A 237 31.67 4.54 -27.18
C ALA A 237 31.31 5.56 -26.11
N ALA A 238 31.53 6.86 -26.36
CA ALA A 238 31.15 7.94 -25.47
C ALA A 238 29.64 8.14 -25.40
N ALA A 239 28.94 8.09 -26.56
CA ALA A 239 27.50 8.25 -26.64
C ALA A 239 26.73 7.16 -25.85
N ILE A 240 27.20 5.90 -25.95
CA ILE A 240 26.62 4.77 -25.20
C ILE A 240 26.58 5.08 -23.69
N ILE A 241 27.73 5.40 -23.09
CA ILE A 241 27.82 5.67 -21.64
C ILE A 241 27.03 6.91 -21.26
N THR A 242 27.05 7.95 -22.11
CA THR A 242 26.33 9.21 -21.86
C THR A 242 24.83 9.01 -21.89
N LEU A 243 24.28 8.30 -22.88
CA LEU A 243 22.84 8.01 -22.98
C LEU A 243 22.35 7.10 -21.87
N ILE A 244 23.14 6.10 -21.47
CA ILE A 244 22.79 5.25 -20.32
C ILE A 244 22.86 6.06 -19.02
N SER A 245 23.84 6.96 -18.87
CA SER A 245 23.90 7.88 -17.71
C SER A 245 22.68 8.82 -17.65
N LEU A 246 22.14 9.26 -18.80
CA LEU A 246 20.87 9.99 -18.89
C LEU A 246 19.70 9.15 -18.37
N GLY A 247 19.61 7.88 -18.77
CA GLY A 247 18.58 6.95 -18.28
C GLY A 247 18.64 6.83 -16.75
N HIS A 248 19.81 6.58 -16.18
CA HIS A 248 20.00 6.49 -14.73
C HIS A 248 19.75 7.80 -13.98
N TRP A 249 20.08 8.95 -14.58
CA TRP A 249 19.75 10.25 -14.00
C TRP A 249 18.24 10.49 -13.96
N LEU A 250 17.52 10.15 -15.06
CA LEU A 250 16.07 10.24 -15.08
C LEU A 250 15.44 9.32 -14.04
N GLU A 251 15.91 8.07 -13.93
CA GLU A 251 15.50 7.11 -12.90
C GLU A 251 15.68 7.69 -11.49
N ALA A 252 16.90 8.16 -11.17
CA ALA A 252 17.22 8.73 -9.87
C ALA A 252 16.34 9.95 -9.54
N ARG A 253 16.10 10.82 -10.53
CA ARG A 253 15.24 12.00 -10.39
C ARG A 253 13.78 11.63 -10.15
N MET A 254 13.29 10.59 -10.80
CA MET A 254 11.92 10.10 -10.61
C MET A 254 11.74 9.48 -9.23
N SER A 255 12.70 8.67 -8.78
CA SER A 255 12.73 8.10 -7.43
C SER A 255 12.79 9.18 -6.35
N ALA A 256 13.60 10.24 -6.56
CA ALA A 256 13.68 11.37 -5.64
C ALA A 256 12.36 12.15 -5.55
N ARG A 257 11.68 12.41 -6.69
CA ARG A 257 10.36 13.05 -6.71
C ARG A 257 9.28 12.22 -6.03
N ALA A 258 9.37 10.91 -6.09
CA ALA A 258 8.45 10.04 -5.35
C ALA A 258 8.69 10.13 -3.83
N ALA A 259 9.95 10.26 -3.41
CA ALA A 259 10.33 10.48 -2.01
C ALA A 259 9.94 11.88 -1.49
N GLU A 260 9.86 12.90 -2.35
CA GLU A 260 9.47 14.27 -2.01
C GLU A 260 8.01 14.34 -1.49
N THR A 261 7.11 13.54 -2.04
CA THR A 261 5.73 13.41 -1.54
C THR A 261 5.71 12.88 -0.10
N LEU A 262 6.61 11.98 0.24
CA LEU A 262 6.78 11.45 1.60
C LEU A 262 7.34 12.52 2.55
N ARG A 263 8.28 13.33 2.07
CA ARG A 263 8.85 14.43 2.84
C ARG A 263 7.79 15.49 3.20
N ALA A 264 6.88 15.79 2.27
CA ALA A 264 5.76 16.68 2.53
C ALA A 264 4.84 16.17 3.66
N LEU A 265 4.68 14.85 3.81
CA LEU A 265 3.95 14.26 4.94
C LEU A 265 4.72 14.38 6.26
N LEU A 266 6.05 14.26 6.24
CA LEU A 266 6.88 14.44 7.42
C LEU A 266 6.89 15.89 7.92
N GLU A 267 6.77 16.86 7.02
CA GLU A 267 6.70 18.30 7.34
C GLU A 267 5.34 18.73 7.95
N LEU A 268 4.35 17.83 7.99
CA LEU A 268 3.06 18.08 8.66
C LEU A 268 3.17 18.06 10.19
N GLN A 269 4.16 17.38 10.76
CA GLN A 269 4.36 17.35 12.19
C GLN A 269 5.14 18.59 12.64
N PRO A 270 4.59 19.42 13.53
CA PRO A 270 5.33 20.57 14.05
C PRO A 270 6.53 20.13 14.90
N PRO A 271 7.61 20.89 14.96
CA PRO A 271 8.80 20.54 15.77
C PRO A 271 8.56 20.69 17.27
N GLU A 272 7.63 21.57 17.68
CA GLU A 272 7.36 21.95 19.06
C GLU A 272 5.87 21.86 19.37
N ALA A 273 5.55 21.72 20.68
CA ALA A 273 4.19 21.67 21.18
C ALA A 273 4.08 22.44 22.50
N ARG A 274 2.88 23.00 22.79
CA ARG A 274 2.59 23.68 24.05
C ARG A 274 2.00 22.69 25.05
N ARG A 275 2.84 22.21 25.97
CA ARG A 275 2.45 21.28 27.02
C ARG A 275 1.95 22.03 28.25
N LEU A 276 0.85 21.55 28.88
CA LEU A 276 0.42 22.00 30.20
C LEU A 276 1.11 21.15 31.27
N ARG A 277 1.56 21.75 32.35
CA ARG A 277 2.10 21.02 33.52
C ARG A 277 0.99 20.29 34.25
N GLY A 278 0.99 18.94 34.20
CA GLY A 278 -0.10 18.05 34.59
C GLY A 278 -0.62 18.22 36.03
N ALA A 279 0.26 18.45 37.01
CA ALA A 279 -0.16 18.56 38.42
C ALA A 279 -1.01 19.83 38.74
N LEU A 280 -0.98 20.84 37.87
CA LEU A 280 -1.75 22.08 38.02
C LEU A 280 -3.12 21.96 37.31
N TRP A 281 -3.23 21.18 36.24
CA TRP A 281 -4.48 20.92 35.53
C TRP A 281 -5.51 20.16 36.41
N GLU A 282 -5.06 19.08 37.04
CA GLU A 282 -5.92 18.26 37.92
C GLU A 282 -6.47 19.02 39.15
N ARG A 283 -5.75 20.08 39.58
CA ARG A 283 -6.15 20.90 40.72
C ARG A 283 -6.96 22.15 40.35
N ALA A 284 -6.77 22.69 39.14
CA ALA A 284 -7.36 23.97 38.72
C ALA A 284 -8.73 23.81 38.04
N GLY A 285 -9.08 22.63 37.50
CA GLY A 285 -10.35 22.37 36.82
C GLY A 285 -10.60 23.19 35.56
N SER A 286 -9.65 24.07 35.17
CA SER A 286 -9.75 24.89 33.97
C SER A 286 -8.37 25.22 33.41
N ALA A 287 -8.24 25.19 32.08
CA ALA A 287 -7.02 25.52 31.36
C ALA A 287 -6.60 27.01 31.43
N ALA A 288 -7.46 27.87 31.98
CA ALA A 288 -7.19 29.32 32.05
C ALA A 288 -6.08 29.70 33.01
N THR A 289 -5.75 28.85 33.97
CA THR A 289 -4.75 29.09 35.04
C THR A 289 -3.54 28.17 34.99
N ALA A 290 -3.47 27.25 34.04
CA ALA A 290 -2.36 26.33 33.90
C ALA A 290 -1.18 26.96 33.10
N GLN A 291 0.05 26.71 33.56
CA GLN A 291 1.26 27.23 32.94
C GLN A 291 1.62 26.43 31.67
N GLU A 292 1.66 27.10 30.52
CA GLU A 292 2.07 26.52 29.24
C GLU A 292 3.60 26.48 29.14
N GLU A 293 4.14 25.36 28.72
CA GLU A 293 5.56 25.14 28.45
C GLU A 293 5.76 24.69 27.00
N VAL A 294 6.61 25.36 26.24
CA VAL A 294 6.95 24.91 24.89
C VAL A 294 8.01 23.82 24.99
N VAL A 295 7.68 22.65 24.45
CA VAL A 295 8.56 21.47 24.48
C VAL A 295 8.71 20.91 23.06
N PRO A 296 9.86 20.28 22.74
CA PRO A 296 9.99 19.51 21.51
C PRO A 296 8.93 18.38 21.47
N VAL A 297 8.33 18.15 20.30
CA VAL A 297 7.31 17.07 20.16
C VAL A 297 7.85 15.70 20.57
N SER A 298 9.16 15.45 20.37
CA SER A 298 9.85 14.25 20.82
C SER A 298 9.89 14.04 22.34
N ALA A 299 9.63 15.10 23.12
CA ALA A 299 9.58 15.03 24.59
C ALA A 299 8.17 14.71 25.14
N LEU A 300 7.13 14.74 24.30
CA LEU A 300 5.77 14.40 24.70
C LEU A 300 5.63 12.92 24.99
N ARG A 301 4.80 12.61 25.98
CA ARG A 301 4.46 11.24 26.41
C ARG A 301 2.95 11.05 26.41
N ALA A 302 2.51 9.80 26.24
CA ALA A 302 1.11 9.45 26.45
C ALA A 302 0.65 9.88 27.87
N GLY A 303 -0.49 10.55 27.94
CA GLY A 303 -1.02 11.15 29.16
C GLY A 303 -0.68 12.63 29.37
N ASP A 304 0.24 13.22 28.60
CA ASP A 304 0.51 14.66 28.64
C ASP A 304 -0.68 15.46 28.11
N TYR A 305 -0.79 16.72 28.56
CA TYR A 305 -1.83 17.65 28.09
C TYR A 305 -1.20 18.71 27.20
N VAL A 306 -1.83 18.93 26.03
CA VAL A 306 -1.34 19.89 25.01
C VAL A 306 -2.43 20.88 24.67
N VAL A 307 -2.05 22.16 24.57
CA VAL A 307 -2.94 23.25 24.11
C VAL A 307 -2.71 23.46 22.62
N LEU A 308 -3.82 23.54 21.90
CA LEU A 308 -3.86 23.86 20.47
C LEU A 308 -4.64 25.16 20.27
N ARG A 309 -4.12 26.04 19.43
CA ARG A 309 -4.72 27.33 19.07
C ARG A 309 -5.07 27.34 17.59
N PRO A 310 -5.95 28.24 17.14
CA PRO A 310 -6.23 28.41 15.72
C PRO A 310 -4.94 28.57 14.90
N GLY A 311 -4.80 27.81 13.81
CA GLY A 311 -3.63 27.75 12.98
C GLY A 311 -2.54 26.78 13.44
N ASP A 312 -2.65 26.20 14.65
CA ASP A 312 -1.68 25.19 15.09
C ASP A 312 -1.95 23.86 14.40
N ARG A 313 -0.87 23.12 14.13
CA ARG A 313 -0.94 21.71 13.74
C ARG A 313 -0.91 20.83 14.97
N VAL A 314 -1.74 19.79 14.95
CA VAL A 314 -1.77 18.78 16.02
C VAL A 314 -0.42 18.03 16.03
N PRO A 315 0.35 18.07 17.14
CA PRO A 315 1.71 17.54 17.19
C PRO A 315 1.78 16.01 17.26
N VAL A 316 0.82 15.39 17.96
CA VAL A 316 0.74 13.95 18.23
C VAL A 316 -0.73 13.54 18.32
N ASP A 317 -1.05 12.25 18.29
CA ASP A 317 -2.43 11.82 18.39
C ASP A 317 -2.95 11.99 19.82
N GLY A 318 -4.22 12.40 19.96
CA GLY A 318 -4.84 12.64 21.27
C GLY A 318 -6.35 12.65 21.24
N GLU A 319 -6.93 12.98 22.38
CA GLU A 319 -8.35 13.12 22.60
C GLU A 319 -8.65 14.50 23.17
N VAL A 320 -9.66 15.17 22.63
CA VAL A 320 -10.10 16.49 23.12
C VAL A 320 -10.70 16.35 24.51
N LEU A 321 -10.20 17.14 25.46
CA LEU A 321 -10.75 17.24 26.81
C LEU A 321 -11.62 18.49 26.98
N GLU A 322 -11.19 19.62 26.43
CA GLU A 322 -11.86 20.91 26.56
C GLU A 322 -11.80 21.69 25.24
N GLY A 323 -12.88 22.40 24.92
CA GLY A 323 -12.99 23.24 23.75
C GLY A 323 -13.67 22.54 22.58
N GLU A 324 -14.06 23.35 21.60
CA GLU A 324 -14.63 22.92 20.31
C GLU A 324 -13.93 23.66 19.20
N SER A 325 -13.67 22.98 18.09
CA SER A 325 -13.03 23.57 16.92
C SER A 325 -13.30 22.75 15.67
N ALA A 326 -13.33 23.42 14.53
CA ALA A 326 -13.25 22.78 13.22
C ALA A 326 -11.79 22.46 12.88
N LEU A 327 -11.53 21.24 12.41
CA LEU A 327 -10.20 20.77 12.00
C LEU A 327 -10.17 20.45 10.51
N ASP A 328 -9.10 20.85 9.86
CA ASP A 328 -8.76 20.39 8.51
C ASP A 328 -8.00 19.06 8.60
N GLU A 329 -8.70 17.98 8.27
CA GLU A 329 -8.16 16.63 8.20
C GLU A 329 -7.85 16.19 6.76
N SER A 330 -7.93 17.10 5.77
CA SER A 330 -7.82 16.78 4.34
C SER A 330 -6.53 16.07 3.96
N MET A 331 -5.44 16.37 4.66
CA MET A 331 -4.13 15.73 4.42
C MET A 331 -4.11 14.25 4.81
N LEU A 332 -4.96 13.83 5.75
CA LEU A 332 -5.09 12.44 6.20
C LEU A 332 -6.24 11.71 5.53
N THR A 333 -7.39 12.37 5.46
CA THR A 333 -8.63 11.76 4.95
C THR A 333 -8.83 11.99 3.46
N GLY A 334 -8.23 13.05 2.90
CA GLY A 334 -8.45 13.50 1.53
C GLY A 334 -9.80 14.22 1.33
N GLU A 335 -10.53 14.51 2.43
CA GLU A 335 -11.79 15.26 2.42
C GLU A 335 -11.51 16.73 2.73
N SER A 336 -11.96 17.64 1.85
CA SER A 336 -11.69 19.07 2.00
C SER A 336 -12.66 19.79 2.96
N VAL A 337 -13.66 19.08 3.49
CA VAL A 337 -14.64 19.66 4.41
C VAL A 337 -14.08 19.59 5.82
N PRO A 338 -13.96 20.72 6.56
CA PRO A 338 -13.54 20.70 7.95
C PRO A 338 -14.47 19.85 8.83
N VAL A 339 -13.89 19.19 9.81
CA VAL A 339 -14.60 18.30 10.75
C VAL A 339 -14.67 18.96 12.11
N GLU A 340 -15.87 19.14 12.65
CA GLU A 340 -16.05 19.66 14.00
C GLU A 340 -15.62 18.61 15.04
N LYS A 341 -14.83 19.05 16.01
CA LYS A 341 -14.31 18.25 17.12
C LYS A 341 -14.61 18.94 18.44
N GLY A 342 -15.23 18.19 19.33
CA GLY A 342 -15.52 18.58 20.70
C GLY A 342 -14.98 17.57 21.70
N PRO A 343 -15.28 17.72 23.00
CA PRO A 343 -14.81 16.83 24.05
C PRO A 343 -15.07 15.35 23.77
N GLY A 344 -14.07 14.50 23.97
CA GLY A 344 -14.09 13.07 23.63
C GLY A 344 -13.75 12.74 22.17
N ALA A 345 -13.60 13.74 21.29
CA ALA A 345 -13.21 13.51 19.90
C ALA A 345 -11.72 13.21 19.77
N ARG A 346 -11.38 12.31 18.82
CA ARG A 346 -9.97 12.01 18.51
C ARG A 346 -9.37 13.05 17.59
N LEU A 347 -8.14 13.43 17.89
CA LEU A 347 -7.26 14.29 17.08
C LEU A 347 -6.10 13.48 16.54
N PHE A 348 -5.69 13.77 15.29
CA PHE A 348 -4.62 13.07 14.62
C PHE A 348 -3.44 14.02 14.33
N ALA A 349 -2.21 13.53 14.51
CA ALA A 349 -1.00 14.29 14.22
C ALA A 349 -1.01 14.81 12.78
N GLY A 350 -0.63 16.09 12.59
CA GLY A 350 -0.53 16.73 11.28
C GLY A 350 -1.81 17.43 10.80
N THR A 351 -2.96 17.22 11.44
CA THR A 351 -4.21 17.97 11.16
C THR A 351 -4.11 19.40 11.66
N MET A 352 -4.86 20.33 11.08
CA MET A 352 -4.78 21.76 11.40
C MET A 352 -6.05 22.26 12.09
N VAL A 353 -5.88 22.93 13.21
CA VAL A 353 -6.94 23.60 13.95
C VAL A 353 -7.30 24.90 13.22
N LEU A 354 -8.55 25.06 12.81
CA LEU A 354 -8.99 26.23 12.03
C LEU A 354 -9.49 27.37 12.91
N ASP A 355 -10.29 27.04 13.91
CA ASP A 355 -10.89 27.97 14.85
C ASP A 355 -10.85 27.38 16.27
N GLY A 356 -11.28 28.16 17.26
CA GLY A 356 -11.34 27.67 18.65
C GLY A 356 -9.99 27.32 19.29
N ARG A 357 -10.00 27.15 20.60
CA ARG A 357 -8.88 26.66 21.41
C ARG A 357 -9.24 25.28 21.91
N LEU A 358 -8.35 24.32 21.73
CA LEU A 358 -8.53 22.95 22.23
C LEU A 358 -7.50 22.62 23.29
N VAL A 359 -7.90 21.82 24.27
CA VAL A 359 -7.01 21.11 25.16
C VAL A 359 -7.15 19.63 24.88
N MET A 360 -6.05 18.97 24.54
CA MET A 360 -6.04 17.54 24.24
C MET A 360 -5.18 16.77 25.25
N ARG A 361 -5.57 15.53 25.51
CA ARG A 361 -4.75 14.54 26.18
C ARG A 361 -4.06 13.69 25.13
N VAL A 362 -2.74 13.57 25.22
CA VAL A 362 -1.92 12.75 24.31
C VAL A 362 -2.26 11.26 24.49
N THR A 363 -2.60 10.58 23.41
CA THR A 363 -2.88 9.13 23.41
C THR A 363 -1.76 8.31 22.77
N ALA A 364 -1.11 8.84 21.72
CA ALA A 364 -0.01 8.16 21.04
C ALA A 364 1.07 9.16 20.60
N THR A 365 2.35 8.75 20.65
CA THR A 365 3.51 9.58 20.30
C THR A 365 4.48 8.81 19.38
N GLY A 366 5.33 9.54 18.65
CA GLY A 366 6.39 8.97 17.81
C GLY A 366 5.86 7.99 16.75
N ALA A 367 6.42 6.80 16.70
CA ALA A 367 6.06 5.75 15.72
C ALA A 367 4.63 5.22 15.86
N ALA A 368 3.99 5.43 17.02
CA ALA A 368 2.62 4.99 17.29
C ALA A 368 1.55 5.93 16.73
N THR A 369 1.91 7.15 16.29
CA THR A 369 0.94 8.08 15.68
C THR A 369 0.44 7.59 14.33
N VAL A 370 -0.82 7.89 13.99
CA VAL A 370 -1.42 7.54 12.69
C VAL A 370 -0.58 8.10 11.54
N LEU A 371 -0.10 9.34 11.63
CA LEU A 371 0.77 9.94 10.63
C LEU A 371 2.06 9.14 10.42
N ALA A 372 2.73 8.71 11.50
CA ALA A 372 3.95 7.91 11.41
C ALA A 372 3.67 6.52 10.79
N GLN A 373 2.52 5.91 11.11
CA GLN A 373 2.10 4.65 10.51
C GLN A 373 1.82 4.80 9.01
N ILE A 374 1.20 5.89 8.57
CA ILE A 374 0.98 6.23 7.16
C ILE A 374 2.33 6.33 6.44
N ILE A 375 3.26 7.11 6.98
CA ILE A 375 4.60 7.28 6.44
C ILE A 375 5.32 5.93 6.31
N ALA A 376 5.28 5.10 7.37
CA ALA A 376 5.89 3.78 7.36
C ALA A 376 5.25 2.82 6.35
N ALA A 377 3.92 2.89 6.15
CA ALA A 377 3.22 2.10 5.15
C ALA A 377 3.63 2.50 3.72
N VAL A 378 3.68 3.81 3.42
CA VAL A 378 4.12 4.30 2.11
C VAL A 378 5.59 3.93 1.85
N GLN A 379 6.45 4.02 2.85
CA GLN A 379 7.85 3.59 2.75
C GLN A 379 7.96 2.09 2.46
N ARG A 380 7.21 1.26 3.17
CA ARG A 380 7.17 -0.20 2.94
C ARG A 380 6.68 -0.54 1.54
N ALA A 381 5.62 0.12 1.07
CA ALA A 381 5.09 -0.07 -0.28
C ALA A 381 6.13 0.26 -1.37
N GLN A 382 6.91 1.32 -1.16
CA GLN A 382 7.99 1.72 -2.08
C GLN A 382 9.19 0.76 -2.07
N GLN A 383 9.44 0.07 -0.95
CA GLN A 383 10.60 -0.80 -0.74
C GLN A 383 10.30 -2.27 -1.03
N SER A 384 9.02 -2.66 -1.05
CA SER A 384 8.64 -4.06 -1.27
C SER A 384 8.84 -4.47 -2.73
N ARG A 385 9.33 -5.70 -2.94
CA ARG A 385 9.47 -6.28 -4.27
C ARG A 385 8.29 -7.18 -4.58
N ALA A 386 7.50 -6.80 -5.57
CA ALA A 386 6.45 -7.64 -6.13
C ALA A 386 7.02 -8.92 -6.76
N ASP A 387 6.25 -10.00 -6.79
CA ASP A 387 6.67 -11.27 -7.39
C ASP A 387 6.99 -11.12 -8.88
N ILE A 388 6.30 -10.22 -9.57
CA ILE A 388 6.58 -9.86 -10.96
C ILE A 388 8.00 -9.29 -11.13
N GLN A 389 8.50 -8.51 -10.16
CA GLN A 389 9.88 -8.00 -10.21
C GLN A 389 10.89 -9.13 -10.03
N ARG A 390 10.63 -10.10 -9.15
CA ARG A 390 11.47 -11.31 -8.98
C ARG A 390 11.51 -12.14 -10.26
N LEU A 391 10.39 -12.20 -10.99
CA LEU A 391 10.34 -12.84 -12.32
C LEU A 391 11.25 -12.11 -13.31
N GLY A 392 11.20 -10.78 -13.35
CA GLY A 392 12.09 -9.96 -14.19
C GLY A 392 13.57 -10.21 -13.90
N ASP A 393 13.95 -10.24 -12.61
CA ASP A 393 15.35 -10.54 -12.21
C ASP A 393 15.79 -11.95 -12.67
N ARG A 394 14.91 -12.96 -12.57
CA ARG A 394 15.19 -14.33 -13.01
C ARG A 394 15.34 -14.44 -14.52
N VAL A 395 14.46 -13.76 -15.25
CA VAL A 395 14.54 -13.71 -16.72
C VAL A 395 15.85 -13.03 -17.15
N SER A 396 16.24 -11.92 -16.52
CA SER A 396 17.51 -11.23 -16.82
C SER A 396 18.72 -12.12 -16.60
N ALA A 397 18.71 -12.96 -15.56
CA ALA A 397 19.84 -13.86 -15.25
C ALA A 397 20.10 -14.91 -16.37
N VAL A 398 19.07 -15.29 -17.12
CA VAL A 398 19.21 -16.20 -18.28
C VAL A 398 19.44 -15.40 -19.57
N PHE A 399 18.73 -14.29 -19.73
CA PHE A 399 18.75 -13.48 -20.94
C PHE A 399 20.14 -12.89 -21.24
N VAL A 400 20.83 -12.36 -20.23
CA VAL A 400 22.13 -11.71 -20.43
C VAL A 400 23.21 -12.67 -20.95
N PRO A 401 23.43 -13.87 -20.41
CA PRO A 401 24.34 -14.85 -21.01
C PRO A 401 23.98 -15.25 -22.45
N VAL A 402 22.69 -15.42 -22.73
CA VAL A 402 22.21 -15.75 -24.09
C VAL A 402 22.58 -14.64 -25.06
N VAL A 403 22.34 -13.39 -24.71
CA VAL A 403 22.67 -12.22 -25.53
C VAL A 403 24.19 -12.11 -25.79
N ILE A 404 25.01 -12.34 -24.75
CA ILE A 404 26.48 -12.39 -24.93
C ILE A 404 26.83 -13.45 -25.98
N GLY A 405 26.23 -14.62 -25.90
CA GLY A 405 26.40 -15.69 -26.91
C GLY A 405 26.01 -15.23 -28.33
N VAL A 406 24.87 -14.57 -28.47
CA VAL A 406 24.39 -14.01 -29.76
C VAL A 406 25.35 -12.93 -30.26
N ALA A 407 25.85 -12.04 -29.41
CA ALA A 407 26.78 -10.98 -29.76
C ALA A 407 28.10 -11.57 -30.27
N VAL A 408 28.65 -12.59 -29.60
CA VAL A 408 29.84 -13.29 -29.99
C VAL A 408 29.62 -14.03 -31.32
N ALA A 409 28.49 -14.72 -31.47
CA ALA A 409 28.16 -15.42 -32.72
C ALA A 409 27.99 -14.46 -33.89
N ALA A 410 27.29 -13.34 -33.72
CA ALA A 410 27.14 -12.29 -34.73
C ALA A 410 28.50 -11.68 -35.09
N GLY A 411 29.32 -11.32 -34.11
CA GLY A 411 30.64 -10.78 -34.32
C GLY A 411 31.55 -11.75 -35.08
N MET A 412 31.54 -13.06 -34.75
CA MET A 412 32.26 -14.08 -35.48
C MET A 412 31.72 -14.23 -36.91
N TRP A 413 30.41 -14.24 -37.11
CA TRP A 413 29.82 -14.37 -38.45
C TRP A 413 30.25 -13.21 -39.37
N TRP A 414 30.18 -11.97 -38.91
CA TRP A 414 30.61 -10.80 -39.64
C TRP A 414 32.13 -10.69 -39.79
N GLY A 415 32.91 -11.26 -38.85
CA GLY A 415 34.39 -11.26 -38.90
C GLY A 415 34.99 -12.36 -39.78
N LEU A 416 34.44 -13.57 -39.68
CA LEU A 416 35.00 -14.76 -40.37
C LEU A 416 34.35 -15.04 -41.74
N TRP A 417 33.07 -14.68 -41.90
CA TRP A 417 32.29 -14.88 -43.15
C TRP A 417 31.58 -13.60 -43.61
N PRO A 418 32.31 -12.49 -43.84
CA PRO A 418 31.72 -11.18 -44.14
C PRO A 418 30.86 -11.16 -45.40
N GLU A 419 31.23 -11.92 -46.43
CA GLU A 419 30.46 -12.02 -47.66
C GLU A 419 29.09 -12.70 -47.44
N SER A 420 29.04 -13.71 -46.58
CA SER A 420 27.78 -14.37 -46.21
C SER A 420 26.87 -13.43 -45.45
N ALA A 421 27.43 -12.71 -44.47
CA ALA A 421 26.69 -11.76 -43.64
C ALA A 421 26.12 -10.61 -44.49
N ARG A 422 26.93 -10.05 -45.40
CA ARG A 422 26.49 -8.99 -46.32
C ARG A 422 25.40 -9.47 -47.29
N ARG A 423 25.53 -10.67 -47.85
CA ARG A 423 24.48 -11.23 -48.73
C ARG A 423 23.12 -11.32 -48.03
N VAL A 424 23.11 -11.75 -46.79
CA VAL A 424 21.87 -11.80 -46.01
C VAL A 424 21.35 -10.40 -45.69
N HIS A 425 22.24 -9.48 -45.33
CA HIS A 425 21.89 -8.08 -45.10
C HIS A 425 21.26 -7.45 -46.34
N ASP A 426 21.93 -7.53 -47.49
CA ASP A 426 21.48 -6.93 -48.75
C ASP A 426 20.18 -7.53 -49.27
N ALA A 427 19.94 -8.84 -49.03
CA ALA A 427 18.67 -9.49 -49.34
C ALA A 427 17.50 -8.98 -48.51
N LEU A 428 17.74 -8.54 -47.27
CA LEU A 428 16.73 -8.03 -46.36
C LEU A 428 16.55 -6.51 -46.43
N ALA A 429 17.56 -5.76 -46.89
CA ALA A 429 17.55 -4.30 -46.98
C ALA A 429 16.35 -3.74 -47.76
N PRO A 430 15.88 -4.33 -48.90
CA PRO A 430 14.72 -3.85 -49.63
C PRO A 430 13.40 -3.93 -48.82
N TRP A 431 13.33 -4.84 -47.84
CA TRP A 431 12.14 -5.07 -47.03
C TRP A 431 12.14 -4.26 -45.72
N LEU A 432 13.32 -3.77 -45.29
CA LEU A 432 13.49 -3.03 -44.03
C LEU A 432 13.78 -1.55 -44.34
N TRP A 433 15.02 -1.20 -44.39
CA TRP A 433 15.52 0.13 -44.78
C TRP A 433 16.98 0.04 -45.24
N PRO A 434 17.44 0.96 -46.10
CA PRO A 434 18.84 1.00 -46.50
C PRO A 434 19.71 1.35 -45.28
N ALA A 435 20.61 0.44 -44.92
CA ALA A 435 21.63 0.64 -43.91
C ALA A 435 22.98 0.24 -44.49
N ALA A 436 24.03 0.94 -44.10
CA ALA A 436 25.40 0.58 -44.50
C ALA A 436 26.08 -0.09 -43.28
N PRO A 437 26.22 -1.43 -43.27
CA PRO A 437 26.96 -2.09 -42.20
C PRO A 437 28.44 -1.72 -42.26
N PRO A 438 29.15 -1.72 -41.10
CA PRO A 438 30.58 -1.48 -41.06
C PRO A 438 31.37 -2.43 -41.98
N GLU A 439 32.52 -1.97 -42.48
CA GLU A 439 33.36 -2.77 -43.39
C GLU A 439 34.54 -3.43 -42.67
N GLY A 440 34.99 -4.56 -43.20
CA GLY A 440 36.18 -5.25 -42.73
C GLY A 440 36.05 -5.77 -41.29
N THR A 441 37.16 -5.69 -40.57
CA THR A 441 37.21 -6.16 -39.16
C THR A 441 36.35 -5.34 -38.21
N ALA A 442 36.01 -4.10 -38.61
CA ALA A 442 35.11 -3.24 -37.80
C ALA A 442 33.74 -3.88 -37.60
N ALA A 443 33.21 -4.55 -38.64
CA ALA A 443 31.89 -5.17 -38.58
C ALA A 443 31.75 -6.14 -37.42
N ALA A 444 32.76 -6.96 -37.17
CA ALA A 444 32.74 -7.93 -36.07
C ALA A 444 32.51 -7.26 -34.68
N PHE A 445 33.27 -6.19 -34.43
CA PHE A 445 33.25 -5.52 -33.15
C PHE A 445 32.04 -4.60 -32.97
N VAL A 446 31.70 -3.84 -34.00
CA VAL A 446 30.62 -2.86 -33.95
C VAL A 446 29.26 -3.54 -33.90
N ILE A 447 29.05 -4.62 -34.64
CA ILE A 447 27.81 -5.39 -34.61
C ILE A 447 27.67 -6.14 -33.28
N ALA A 448 28.77 -6.73 -32.78
CA ALA A 448 28.73 -7.33 -31.44
C ALA A 448 28.39 -6.28 -30.37
N ALA A 449 28.99 -5.07 -30.42
CA ALA A 449 28.65 -3.97 -29.52
C ALA A 449 27.18 -3.53 -29.64
N ALA A 450 26.65 -3.40 -30.86
CA ALA A 450 25.26 -3.04 -31.12
C ALA A 450 24.29 -4.07 -30.49
N VAL A 451 24.55 -5.37 -30.65
CA VAL A 451 23.77 -6.45 -30.03
C VAL A 451 23.82 -6.37 -28.53
N LEU A 452 25.00 -6.16 -27.92
CA LEU A 452 25.15 -6.04 -26.46
C LEU A 452 24.38 -4.84 -25.90
N ILE A 453 24.34 -3.72 -26.58
CA ILE A 453 23.72 -2.47 -26.16
C ILE A 453 22.19 -2.57 -26.26
N VAL A 454 21.67 -2.97 -27.45
CA VAL A 454 20.22 -3.03 -27.68
C VAL A 454 19.54 -4.03 -26.75
N ALA A 455 20.25 -5.06 -26.35
CA ALA A 455 19.74 -6.11 -25.46
C ALA A 455 19.73 -5.72 -23.97
N CYS A 456 20.15 -4.51 -23.60
CA CYS A 456 20.10 -4.09 -22.19
C CYS A 456 18.65 -4.11 -21.66
N PRO A 457 18.33 -4.90 -20.62
CA PRO A 457 16.99 -4.95 -20.06
C PRO A 457 16.71 -3.81 -19.06
N CYS A 458 17.22 -2.59 -19.30
CA CYS A 458 17.17 -1.46 -18.37
C CYS A 458 15.72 -1.07 -18.05
N ALA A 459 14.87 -0.93 -19.07
CA ALA A 459 13.45 -0.61 -18.92
C ALA A 459 12.67 -1.63 -18.08
N MET A 460 13.08 -2.91 -18.13
CA MET A 460 12.44 -3.96 -17.34
C MET A 460 12.63 -3.75 -15.82
N GLY A 461 13.84 -3.32 -15.41
CA GLY A 461 14.12 -3.01 -14.00
C GLY A 461 13.28 -1.86 -13.46
N LEU A 462 12.83 -0.94 -14.31
CA LEU A 462 12.00 0.23 -13.96
C LEU A 462 10.49 -0.03 -14.07
N ALA A 463 10.08 -1.04 -14.84
CA ALA A 463 8.69 -1.29 -15.21
C ALA A 463 7.76 -1.44 -13.99
N THR A 464 8.19 -2.20 -12.99
CA THR A 464 7.41 -2.50 -11.78
C THR A 464 7.54 -1.41 -10.71
N PRO A 465 8.76 -0.97 -10.29
CA PRO A 465 8.89 0.04 -9.24
C PRO A 465 8.22 1.37 -9.59
N ALA A 466 8.34 1.84 -10.83
CA ALA A 466 7.72 3.09 -11.26
C ALA A 466 6.19 3.07 -11.16
N ALA A 467 5.56 1.96 -11.54
CA ALA A 467 4.11 1.78 -11.46
C ALA A 467 3.64 1.66 -10.00
N ILE A 468 4.35 0.90 -9.16
CA ILE A 468 4.02 0.76 -7.72
C ILE A 468 4.13 2.11 -7.01
N MET A 469 5.21 2.86 -7.23
CA MET A 469 5.38 4.19 -6.62
C MET A 469 4.28 5.16 -7.06
N ALA A 470 3.91 5.16 -8.35
CA ALA A 470 2.83 6.00 -8.84
C ALA A 470 1.48 5.62 -8.20
N ALA A 471 1.20 4.32 -8.08
CA ALA A 471 -0.02 3.80 -7.46
C ALA A 471 -0.09 4.11 -5.96
N ALA A 472 0.99 3.88 -5.20
CA ALA A 472 1.05 4.15 -3.78
C ALA A 472 0.80 5.64 -3.46
N ASN A 473 1.36 6.54 -4.28
CA ASN A 473 1.12 7.98 -4.15
C ASN A 473 -0.35 8.36 -4.43
N VAL A 474 -0.99 7.72 -5.42
CA VAL A 474 -2.42 7.94 -5.72
C VAL A 474 -3.28 7.39 -4.60
N ALA A 475 -2.97 6.20 -4.10
CA ALA A 475 -3.65 5.55 -2.98
C ALA A 475 -3.66 6.45 -1.73
N ALA A 476 -2.50 6.92 -1.32
CA ALA A 476 -2.35 7.79 -0.15
C ALA A 476 -3.17 9.09 -0.28
N ARG A 477 -3.13 9.75 -1.44
CA ARG A 477 -3.94 10.96 -1.72
C ARG A 477 -5.45 10.69 -1.72
N ARG A 478 -5.87 9.45 -1.96
CA ARG A 478 -7.28 9.03 -1.95
C ARG A 478 -7.73 8.46 -0.62
N GLY A 479 -6.90 8.52 0.41
CA GLY A 479 -7.23 8.10 1.76
C GLY A 479 -7.26 6.58 1.93
N PHE A 480 -6.43 5.82 1.22
CA PHE A 480 -6.16 4.43 1.53
C PHE A 480 -4.67 4.10 1.38
N LEU A 481 -4.20 3.23 2.24
CA LEU A 481 -2.81 2.83 2.29
C LEU A 481 -2.64 1.42 1.74
N ILE A 482 -1.61 1.22 0.95
CA ILE A 482 -1.21 -0.07 0.43
C ILE A 482 0.07 -0.47 1.16
N ARG A 483 0.06 -1.63 1.79
CA ARG A 483 1.15 -2.11 2.63
C ARG A 483 2.42 -2.36 1.83
N ASP A 484 2.30 -2.96 0.65
CA ASP A 484 3.43 -3.30 -0.20
C ASP A 484 3.02 -3.50 -1.68
N GLY A 485 4.02 -3.70 -2.55
CA GLY A 485 3.78 -3.94 -3.97
C GLY A 485 3.15 -5.31 -4.26
N VAL A 486 3.29 -6.27 -3.34
CA VAL A 486 2.65 -7.60 -3.43
C VAL A 486 1.14 -7.47 -3.25
N ALA A 487 0.69 -6.58 -2.34
CA ALA A 487 -0.72 -6.27 -2.16
C ALA A 487 -1.38 -5.77 -3.46
N LEU A 488 -0.70 -4.92 -4.24
CA LEU A 488 -1.18 -4.47 -5.55
C LEU A 488 -1.31 -5.62 -6.56
N GLU A 489 -0.35 -6.54 -6.56
CA GLU A 489 -0.37 -7.71 -7.43
C GLU A 489 -1.51 -8.66 -7.05
N LYS A 490 -1.67 -8.98 -5.77
CA LYS A 490 -2.77 -9.79 -5.24
C LYS A 490 -4.14 -9.18 -5.58
N ALA A 491 -4.31 -7.88 -5.32
CA ALA A 491 -5.57 -7.15 -5.58
C ALA A 491 -6.00 -7.20 -7.07
N GLY A 492 -5.03 -7.25 -7.99
CA GLY A 492 -5.31 -7.36 -9.42
C GLY A 492 -5.87 -8.72 -9.86
N ARG A 493 -5.65 -9.79 -9.08
CA ARG A 493 -6.00 -11.18 -9.42
C ARG A 493 -7.22 -11.71 -8.68
N LEU A 494 -7.90 -10.89 -7.88
CA LEU A 494 -9.05 -11.28 -7.07
C LEU A 494 -10.24 -11.75 -7.92
N THR A 495 -10.95 -12.72 -7.40
CA THR A 495 -12.23 -13.23 -7.93
C THR A 495 -13.39 -12.91 -7.00
N THR A 496 -13.15 -12.86 -5.70
CA THR A 496 -14.18 -12.76 -4.66
C THR A 496 -13.82 -11.72 -3.62
N VAL A 497 -14.82 -10.96 -3.15
CA VAL A 497 -14.71 -10.05 -2.01
C VAL A 497 -15.68 -10.48 -0.93
N LEU A 498 -15.20 -10.81 0.24
CA LEU A 498 -15.97 -11.23 1.39
C LEU A 498 -15.94 -10.12 2.44
N PHE A 499 -17.10 -9.60 2.81
CA PHE A 499 -17.26 -8.56 3.81
C PHE A 499 -17.63 -9.15 5.17
N ASP A 500 -17.01 -8.65 6.25
CA ASP A 500 -17.64 -8.74 7.54
C ASP A 500 -18.89 -7.85 7.59
N LYS A 501 -19.86 -8.20 8.42
CA LYS A 501 -21.06 -7.40 8.58
C LYS A 501 -20.84 -6.19 9.47
N THR A 502 -20.48 -6.44 10.74
CA THR A 502 -20.57 -5.47 11.83
C THR A 502 -19.43 -4.45 11.74
N GLY A 503 -19.76 -3.13 11.76
CA GLY A 503 -18.75 -2.06 11.64
C GLY A 503 -18.17 -1.92 10.23
N THR A 504 -18.30 -2.92 9.37
CA THR A 504 -17.84 -2.93 7.97
C THR A 504 -18.95 -2.53 7.01
N LEU A 505 -19.96 -3.38 6.78
CA LEU A 505 -21.13 -3.04 5.95
C LEU A 505 -22.14 -2.17 6.72
N THR A 506 -22.16 -2.30 8.05
CA THR A 506 -23.01 -1.54 8.96
C THR A 506 -22.21 -0.47 9.71
N GLN A 507 -22.91 0.43 10.42
CA GLN A 507 -22.28 1.50 11.18
C GLN A 507 -21.59 1.00 12.47
N GLY A 508 -21.89 -0.22 12.92
CA GLY A 508 -21.41 -0.81 14.16
C GLY A 508 -22.01 -0.11 15.38
N ARG A 509 -23.13 0.55 15.23
CA ARG A 509 -23.91 1.20 16.27
C ARG A 509 -25.36 0.75 16.12
N PRO A 510 -25.79 -0.27 16.91
CA PRO A 510 -27.17 -0.68 16.94
C PRO A 510 -28.07 0.48 17.39
N GLU A 511 -29.22 0.63 16.75
CA GLU A 511 -30.24 1.62 17.07
C GLU A 511 -31.59 0.94 17.21
N VAL A 512 -32.44 1.45 18.11
CA VAL A 512 -33.82 0.99 18.24
C VAL A 512 -34.64 1.62 17.10
N VAL A 513 -35.10 0.77 16.17
CA VAL A 513 -35.85 1.20 14.97
C VAL A 513 -37.35 1.13 15.15
N ALA A 514 -37.83 0.34 16.10
CA ALA A 514 -39.24 0.27 16.48
C ALA A 514 -39.38 -0.23 17.90
N VAL A 515 -40.47 0.21 18.53
CA VAL A 515 -40.88 -0.23 19.85
C VAL A 515 -42.37 -0.50 19.85
N GLU A 516 -42.78 -1.56 20.51
CA GLU A 516 -44.18 -1.84 20.85
C GLU A 516 -44.33 -1.89 22.36
N SER A 517 -45.08 -0.90 22.92
CA SER A 517 -45.46 -0.86 24.33
C SER A 517 -46.70 -1.72 24.53
N LEU A 518 -46.69 -2.62 25.49
CA LEU A 518 -47.77 -3.50 25.85
C LEU A 518 -48.46 -3.06 27.13
N GLU A 519 -48.03 -1.94 27.72
CA GLU A 519 -48.58 -1.31 28.92
C GLU A 519 -48.98 0.15 28.68
N ASP A 520 -49.93 0.66 29.51
CA ASP A 520 -50.48 2.00 29.37
C ASP A 520 -49.60 3.13 29.93
N SER A 521 -48.66 2.81 30.86
CA SER A 521 -47.72 3.79 31.45
C SER A 521 -46.38 3.76 30.76
N GLU A 522 -46.21 4.62 29.74
CA GLU A 522 -44.98 4.70 28.98
C GLU A 522 -43.79 5.25 29.80
N ALA A 523 -44.00 6.20 30.69
CA ALA A 523 -42.92 6.83 31.44
C ALA A 523 -42.20 5.83 32.38
N ASP A 524 -42.95 5.01 33.07
CA ASP A 524 -42.41 4.00 33.97
C ASP A 524 -41.66 2.91 33.19
N LEU A 525 -42.21 2.52 32.05
CA LEU A 525 -41.60 1.55 31.15
C LEU A 525 -40.23 2.01 30.67
N TRP A 526 -40.13 3.27 30.21
CA TRP A 526 -38.85 3.82 29.73
C TRP A 526 -37.82 3.94 30.86
N LEU A 527 -38.26 4.28 32.07
CA LEU A 527 -37.41 4.38 33.26
C LEU A 527 -36.83 3.00 33.62
N TRP A 528 -37.65 1.95 33.71
CA TRP A 528 -37.18 0.59 34.02
C TRP A 528 -36.29 0.04 32.93
N ALA A 529 -36.64 0.22 31.66
CA ALA A 529 -35.83 -0.18 30.54
C ALA A 529 -34.43 0.47 30.56
N THR A 530 -34.37 1.79 30.83
CA THR A 530 -33.10 2.52 30.94
C THR A 530 -32.28 1.99 32.08
N THR A 531 -32.88 1.84 33.28
CA THR A 531 -32.18 1.41 34.48
C THR A 531 -31.57 0.01 34.34
N VAL A 532 -32.29 -0.94 33.73
CA VAL A 532 -31.81 -2.31 33.53
C VAL A 532 -30.80 -2.38 32.38
N ALA A 533 -31.02 -1.65 31.29
CA ALA A 533 -30.12 -1.63 30.17
C ALA A 533 -28.73 -1.04 30.48
N GLU A 534 -28.64 -0.07 31.40
CA GLU A 534 -27.39 0.56 31.88
C GLU A 534 -26.51 -0.39 32.73
N LEU A 535 -27.05 -1.51 33.20
CA LEU A 535 -26.26 -2.52 33.93
C LEU A 535 -25.38 -3.38 33.02
N SER A 536 -25.53 -3.29 31.70
CA SER A 536 -24.77 -4.09 30.76
C SER A 536 -23.94 -3.17 29.82
N ALA A 537 -22.71 -3.58 29.56
CA ALA A 537 -21.86 -2.96 28.55
C ALA A 537 -22.19 -3.42 27.12
N HIS A 538 -23.19 -4.28 26.90
CA HIS A 538 -23.54 -4.82 25.61
C HIS A 538 -24.10 -3.74 24.66
N PRO A 539 -23.68 -3.68 23.36
CA PRO A 539 -24.16 -2.64 22.45
C PRO A 539 -25.67 -2.57 22.25
N LEU A 540 -26.37 -3.71 22.30
CA LEU A 540 -27.83 -3.75 22.20
C LEU A 540 -28.50 -3.11 23.43
N SER A 541 -27.98 -3.35 24.62
CA SER A 541 -28.47 -2.72 25.87
C SER A 541 -28.24 -1.20 25.83
N HIS A 542 -27.05 -0.75 25.38
CA HIS A 542 -26.80 0.68 25.21
C HIS A 542 -27.76 1.35 24.21
N ALA A 543 -28.13 0.67 23.13
CA ALA A 543 -29.11 1.17 22.15
C ALA A 543 -30.48 1.36 22.81
N VAL A 544 -30.94 0.40 23.59
CA VAL A 544 -32.22 0.49 24.33
C VAL A 544 -32.15 1.62 25.36
N ALA A 545 -31.06 1.71 26.15
CA ALA A 545 -30.90 2.77 27.13
C ALA A 545 -30.90 4.17 26.50
N ALA A 546 -30.20 4.35 25.38
CA ALA A 546 -30.16 5.62 24.66
C ALA A 546 -31.53 6.03 24.12
N TYR A 547 -32.26 5.10 23.50
CA TYR A 547 -33.61 5.34 23.00
C TYR A 547 -34.58 5.71 24.13
N CYS A 548 -34.61 4.93 25.21
CA CYS A 548 -35.51 5.16 26.33
C CYS A 548 -35.21 6.47 27.06
N ARG A 549 -33.93 6.84 27.18
CA ARG A 549 -33.50 8.12 27.76
C ARG A 549 -33.97 9.31 26.91
N ALA A 550 -33.88 9.22 25.59
CA ALA A 550 -34.39 10.25 24.68
C ALA A 550 -35.90 10.40 24.82
N ARG A 551 -36.66 9.28 24.90
CA ARG A 551 -38.12 9.32 25.11
C ARG A 551 -38.52 9.92 26.48
N LEU A 552 -37.78 9.63 27.54
CA LEU A 552 -38.01 10.25 28.87
C LEU A 552 -37.81 11.76 28.83
N ALA A 553 -36.81 12.24 28.07
CA ALA A 553 -36.56 13.67 27.88
C ALA A 553 -37.70 14.35 27.10
N ASP A 554 -38.24 13.70 26.05
CA ASP A 554 -39.37 14.21 25.27
C ASP A 554 -40.68 14.32 26.05
N LEU A 555 -40.90 13.49 27.05
CA LEU A 555 -42.07 13.51 27.91
C LEU A 555 -42.10 14.67 28.94
N GLY A 556 -41.19 15.64 28.80
CA GLY A 556 -41.22 16.89 29.56
C GLY A 556 -40.68 16.81 31.00
N GLY A 557 -39.99 15.72 31.30
CA GLY A 557 -39.22 15.61 32.52
C GLY A 557 -37.91 16.38 32.41
N THR A 558 -37.84 17.66 32.84
CA THR A 558 -36.58 18.31 33.25
C THR A 558 -36.00 17.59 34.49
N SER A 559 -35.84 16.28 34.37
CA SER A 559 -35.25 15.44 35.40
C SER A 559 -33.91 15.01 34.87
N THR A 560 -32.89 15.80 35.21
CA THR A 560 -31.53 15.27 35.31
C THR A 560 -31.62 14.04 36.22
N VAL A 561 -31.63 12.85 35.65
CA VAL A 561 -31.38 11.62 36.37
C VAL A 561 -29.96 11.78 36.90
N ASP A 562 -29.83 12.13 38.18
CA ASP A 562 -28.52 12.12 38.83
C ASP A 562 -27.99 10.67 38.81
N LYS A 563 -26.69 10.47 39.02
CA LYS A 563 -26.06 9.15 39.08
C LYS A 563 -26.69 8.22 40.16
N ALA A 564 -27.72 8.67 40.85
CA ALA A 564 -28.50 7.97 41.87
C ALA A 564 -29.95 7.63 41.46
N GLY A 565 -30.32 7.81 40.13
CA GLY A 565 -31.63 7.39 39.59
C GLY A 565 -32.84 8.18 40.07
N ARG A 566 -32.74 9.49 40.38
CA ARG A 566 -33.84 10.32 40.82
C ARG A 566 -34.46 11.10 39.66
N ALA A 567 -35.65 10.68 39.24
CA ALA A 567 -36.59 11.50 38.46
C ALA A 567 -37.62 12.12 39.39
N SER A 568 -38.20 13.26 39.08
CA SER A 568 -39.12 14.00 39.92
C SER A 568 -40.31 13.14 40.39
N GLY A 569 -40.26 12.65 41.64
CA GLY A 569 -41.32 11.94 42.32
C GLY A 569 -41.20 10.42 42.43
N LEU A 570 -40.43 9.73 41.61
CA LEU A 570 -40.16 8.30 41.63
C LEU A 570 -38.66 8.03 41.70
N SER A 571 -38.19 7.41 42.81
CA SER A 571 -36.81 6.94 42.88
C SER A 571 -36.78 5.43 42.65
N VAL A 572 -36.12 5.00 41.56
CA VAL A 572 -35.86 3.60 41.28
C VAL A 572 -34.47 3.26 41.79
N VAL A 573 -34.36 2.26 42.66
CA VAL A 573 -33.10 1.79 43.22
C VAL A 573 -32.86 0.35 42.74
N VAL A 574 -31.72 0.08 42.16
CA VAL A 574 -31.29 -1.28 41.82
C VAL A 574 -30.78 -1.96 43.10
N GLN A 575 -31.47 -2.98 43.53
CA GLN A 575 -31.05 -3.79 44.71
C GLN A 575 -30.06 -4.86 44.27
N GLN A 576 -30.33 -5.53 43.15
CA GLN A 576 -29.50 -6.59 42.61
C GLN A 576 -29.63 -6.60 41.10
N GLY A 577 -28.52 -6.70 40.39
CA GLY A 577 -28.51 -6.80 38.93
C GLY A 577 -27.42 -7.73 38.47
N ARG A 578 -27.69 -8.50 37.42
CA ARG A 578 -26.68 -9.34 36.77
C ARG A 578 -26.90 -9.41 35.24
N GLU A 579 -25.82 -9.51 34.56
CA GLU A 579 -25.81 -9.82 33.12
C GLU A 579 -25.75 -11.32 32.93
N VAL A 580 -26.65 -11.86 32.07
CA VAL A 580 -26.70 -13.26 31.69
C VAL A 580 -26.09 -13.35 30.29
N ARG A 581 -24.88 -13.91 30.18
CA ARG A 581 -24.09 -13.95 28.97
C ARG A 581 -24.85 -14.60 27.80
N GLY A 582 -25.00 -13.85 26.69
CA GLY A 582 -25.70 -14.32 25.48
C GLY A 582 -27.23 -14.32 25.60
N ALA A 583 -27.82 -13.82 26.68
CA ALA A 583 -29.26 -13.84 26.95
C ALA A 583 -29.85 -12.45 27.22
N GLY A 584 -29.32 -11.72 28.19
CA GLY A 584 -29.84 -10.40 28.57
C GLY A 584 -29.36 -9.96 29.91
N VAL A 585 -30.12 -9.04 30.52
CA VAL A 585 -29.89 -8.45 31.84
C VAL A 585 -31.11 -8.67 32.71
N GLU A 586 -30.92 -9.07 33.95
CA GLU A 586 -31.98 -9.13 34.98
C GLU A 586 -31.63 -8.27 36.15
N ALA A 587 -32.60 -7.60 36.70
CA ALA A 587 -32.43 -6.77 37.88
C ALA A 587 -33.66 -6.82 38.80
N ARG A 588 -33.42 -6.76 40.14
CA ARG A 588 -34.46 -6.49 41.13
C ARG A 588 -34.45 -5.00 41.42
N LEU A 589 -35.57 -4.36 41.10
CA LEU A 589 -35.77 -2.94 41.27
C LEU A 589 -36.69 -2.67 42.45
N ALA A 590 -36.40 -1.65 43.29
CA ALA A 590 -37.27 -1.11 44.29
C ALA A 590 -37.68 0.31 43.85
N VAL A 591 -39.00 0.52 43.69
CA VAL A 591 -39.58 1.83 43.36
C VAL A 591 -40.13 2.42 44.66
N ARG A 592 -39.61 3.61 45.04
CA ARG A 592 -40.13 4.39 46.17
C ARG A 592 -41.08 5.47 45.65
N THR A 593 -42.34 5.37 45.98
CA THR A 593 -43.37 6.36 45.68
C THR A 593 -43.52 7.40 46.83
N ASP A 594 -43.23 7.03 48.06
CA ASP A 594 -43.23 7.89 49.26
C ASP A 594 -42.19 7.37 50.28
N ALA A 595 -42.00 8.12 51.41
CA ALA A 595 -41.00 7.78 52.41
C ALA A 595 -41.22 6.43 53.11
N VAL A 596 -42.37 5.77 52.92
CA VAL A 596 -42.80 4.61 53.69
C VAL A 596 -43.11 3.37 52.82
N SER A 597 -43.39 3.50 51.51
CA SER A 597 -43.79 2.36 50.67
C SER A 597 -42.76 2.12 49.57
N SER A 598 -42.11 0.96 49.55
CA SER A 598 -41.29 0.47 48.44
C SER A 598 -41.93 -0.78 47.88
N THR A 599 -42.13 -0.78 46.54
CA THR A 599 -42.58 -1.96 45.79
C THR A 599 -41.37 -2.57 45.10
N GLU A 600 -41.08 -3.84 45.36
CA GLU A 600 -39.99 -4.59 44.74
C GLU A 600 -40.55 -5.48 43.65
N PHE A 601 -39.88 -5.52 42.51
CA PHE A 601 -40.21 -6.40 41.38
C PHE A 601 -38.95 -6.76 40.56
N GLU A 602 -39.05 -7.84 39.85
CA GLU A 602 -37.97 -8.32 38.99
C GLU A 602 -38.21 -7.84 37.57
N VAL A 603 -37.16 -7.22 36.96
CA VAL A 603 -37.20 -6.79 35.55
C VAL A 603 -36.11 -7.52 34.78
N ARG A 604 -36.46 -8.00 33.59
CA ARG A 604 -35.56 -8.67 32.64
C ARG A 604 -35.63 -7.99 31.30
N LEU A 605 -34.46 -7.67 30.73
CA LEU A 605 -34.30 -7.15 29.35
C LEU A 605 -33.39 -8.10 28.59
N GLY A 606 -33.90 -8.74 27.51
CA GLY A 606 -33.06 -9.66 26.76
C GLY A 606 -33.75 -10.34 25.59
N SER A 607 -33.11 -11.40 25.07
CA SER A 607 -33.63 -12.16 23.94
C SER A 607 -34.96 -12.82 24.28
N LEU A 608 -35.88 -12.83 23.33
CA LEU A 608 -37.22 -13.45 23.55
C LEU A 608 -37.12 -14.93 23.91
N ARG A 609 -36.18 -15.64 23.30
CA ARG A 609 -35.92 -17.06 23.62
C ARG A 609 -35.55 -17.26 25.10
N TRP A 610 -34.72 -16.34 25.62
CA TRP A 610 -34.35 -16.39 27.05
C TRP A 610 -35.55 -16.07 27.93
N LEU A 611 -36.35 -15.04 27.58
CA LEU A 611 -37.54 -14.68 28.34
C LEU A 611 -38.57 -15.83 28.36
N GLU A 612 -38.76 -16.53 27.26
CA GLU A 612 -39.60 -17.71 27.16
C GLU A 612 -39.11 -18.85 28.10
N GLN A 613 -37.80 -19.10 28.13
CA GLN A 613 -37.19 -20.05 29.08
C GLN A 613 -37.39 -19.66 30.54
N GLN A 614 -37.55 -18.35 30.81
CA GLN A 614 -37.86 -17.83 32.14
C GLN A 614 -39.38 -17.78 32.44
N GLY A 615 -40.23 -18.41 31.57
CA GLY A 615 -41.63 -18.51 31.75
C GLY A 615 -42.47 -17.29 31.33
N VAL A 616 -41.90 -16.36 30.56
CA VAL A 616 -42.62 -15.20 30.02
C VAL A 616 -43.41 -15.59 28.79
N PRO A 617 -44.75 -15.43 28.76
CA PRO A 617 -45.56 -15.75 27.58
C PRO A 617 -45.27 -14.78 26.43
N LEU A 618 -44.96 -15.34 25.27
CA LEU A 618 -44.61 -14.56 24.05
C LEU A 618 -45.76 -14.40 23.04
N THR A 619 -47.00 -14.82 23.36
CA THR A 619 -48.15 -14.72 22.44
C THR A 619 -48.38 -13.30 21.92
N ARG A 620 -48.10 -12.28 22.74
CA ARG A 620 -48.19 -10.86 22.31
C ARG A 620 -47.03 -10.39 21.46
N ALA A 621 -45.94 -11.14 21.36
CA ALA A 621 -44.75 -10.80 20.58
C ALA A 621 -44.81 -11.33 19.14
N GLU A 622 -45.70 -12.26 18.79
CA GLU A 622 -45.70 -12.96 17.50
C GLU A 622 -45.88 -12.03 16.29
N ALA A 623 -46.75 -11.03 16.41
CA ALA A 623 -46.99 -10.05 15.34
C ALA A 623 -45.74 -9.19 15.11
N PHE A 624 -45.17 -8.64 16.17
CA PHE A 624 -43.97 -7.84 16.11
C PHE A 624 -42.75 -8.59 15.63
N LEU A 625 -42.60 -9.86 16.05
CA LEU A 625 -41.55 -10.77 15.59
C LEU A 625 -41.65 -11.04 14.09
N ARG A 626 -42.87 -11.23 13.59
CA ARG A 626 -43.12 -11.49 12.16
C ARG A 626 -42.76 -10.27 11.31
N ASP A 627 -43.10 -9.06 11.79
CA ASP A 627 -42.86 -7.82 11.08
C ASP A 627 -41.36 -7.42 11.09
N TRP A 628 -40.69 -7.58 12.21
CA TRP A 628 -39.30 -7.10 12.38
C TRP A 628 -38.27 -8.18 12.24
N GLY A 629 -38.57 -9.46 12.48
CA GLY A 629 -37.66 -10.56 12.23
C GLY A 629 -37.30 -10.70 10.74
N GLY A 630 -38.26 -10.39 9.84
CA GLY A 630 -38.00 -10.33 8.40
C GLY A 630 -37.23 -9.09 7.91
N ARG A 631 -37.04 -8.08 8.76
CA ARG A 631 -36.37 -6.81 8.43
C ARG A 631 -34.96 -6.67 9.02
N ALA A 632 -34.28 -7.80 9.26
CA ALA A 632 -32.92 -7.84 9.82
C ALA A 632 -32.77 -7.13 11.19
N ALA A 633 -33.82 -7.08 12.01
CA ALA A 633 -33.77 -6.53 13.36
C ALA A 633 -33.64 -7.65 14.40
N THR A 634 -32.86 -7.40 15.44
CA THR A 634 -32.84 -8.22 16.66
C THR A 634 -33.95 -7.74 17.58
N VAL A 635 -34.89 -8.60 17.94
CA VAL A 635 -35.99 -8.25 18.85
C VAL A 635 -35.61 -8.63 20.28
N LEU A 636 -35.63 -7.61 21.15
CA LEU A 636 -35.45 -7.74 22.59
C LEU A 636 -36.79 -7.52 23.30
N GLY A 637 -37.04 -8.22 24.39
CA GLY A 637 -38.20 -8.02 25.24
C GLY A 637 -37.80 -7.46 26.61
N LEU A 638 -38.64 -6.58 27.13
CA LEU A 638 -38.64 -6.16 28.54
C LEU A 638 -39.78 -6.86 29.25
N ALA A 639 -39.48 -7.56 30.33
CA ALA A 639 -40.47 -8.24 31.13
C ALA A 639 -40.34 -7.86 32.61
N ARG A 640 -41.51 -7.83 33.34
CA ARG A 640 -41.60 -7.64 34.78
C ARG A 640 -42.40 -8.77 35.39
N ASP A 641 -41.86 -9.42 36.42
CA ASP A 641 -42.50 -10.50 37.16
C ASP A 641 -43.16 -11.57 36.25
N GLY A 642 -42.46 -11.95 35.16
CA GLY A 642 -42.94 -12.92 34.23
C GLY A 642 -43.94 -12.41 33.18
N ARG A 643 -44.24 -11.10 33.13
CA ARG A 643 -45.13 -10.48 32.12
C ARG A 643 -44.34 -9.62 31.15
N LEU A 644 -44.58 -9.78 29.86
CA LEU A 644 -43.94 -8.97 28.79
C LEU A 644 -44.57 -7.56 28.79
N LEU A 645 -43.71 -6.52 28.88
CA LEU A 645 -44.11 -5.10 28.93
C LEU A 645 -43.85 -4.36 27.62
N ALA A 646 -42.72 -4.64 26.98
CA ALA A 646 -42.38 -4.00 25.73
C ALA A 646 -41.47 -4.88 24.87
N LEU A 647 -41.48 -4.56 23.56
CA LEU A 647 -40.62 -5.16 22.54
C LEU A 647 -39.81 -4.05 21.88
N PHE A 648 -38.51 -4.29 21.71
CA PHE A 648 -37.58 -3.39 21.03
C PHE A 648 -37.01 -4.09 19.80
N ALA A 649 -37.24 -3.54 18.61
CA ALA A 649 -36.53 -3.94 17.41
C ALA A 649 -35.26 -3.14 17.31
N VAL A 650 -34.12 -3.79 17.49
CA VAL A 650 -32.79 -3.18 17.43
C VAL A 650 -32.10 -3.64 16.17
N ARG A 651 -31.57 -2.70 15.39
CA ARG A 651 -30.90 -2.96 14.12
C ARG A 651 -29.62 -2.16 14.02
N ASP A 652 -28.58 -2.81 13.52
CA ASP A 652 -27.35 -2.12 13.09
C ASP A 652 -27.57 -1.63 11.65
N THR A 653 -27.61 -0.30 11.50
CA THR A 653 -27.94 0.33 10.22
C THR A 653 -26.82 0.15 9.19
N LEU A 654 -27.21 -0.10 7.92
CA LEU A 654 -26.27 -0.16 6.82
C LEU A 654 -25.57 1.18 6.60
N LYS A 655 -24.29 1.14 6.23
CA LYS A 655 -23.60 2.34 5.71
C LYS A 655 -24.25 2.79 4.41
N PRO A 656 -24.45 4.10 4.18
CA PRO A 656 -25.19 4.61 3.02
C PRO A 656 -24.65 4.12 1.67
N ALA A 657 -23.34 3.86 1.57
CA ALA A 657 -22.69 3.42 0.34
C ALA A 657 -22.67 1.89 0.14
N ALA A 658 -23.14 1.07 1.10
CA ALA A 658 -22.91 -0.37 1.09
C ALA A 658 -23.48 -1.06 -0.16
N ALA A 659 -24.73 -0.77 -0.53
CA ALA A 659 -25.38 -1.36 -1.73
C ALA A 659 -24.69 -0.90 -3.03
N GLU A 660 -24.28 0.38 -3.09
CA GLU A 660 -23.55 0.94 -4.23
C GLU A 660 -22.20 0.25 -4.43
N VAL A 661 -21.49 -0.01 -3.33
CA VAL A 661 -20.19 -0.70 -3.32
C VAL A 661 -20.32 -2.13 -3.81
N VAL A 662 -21.34 -2.88 -3.33
CA VAL A 662 -21.64 -4.23 -3.82
C VAL A 662 -21.89 -4.23 -5.32
N ALA A 663 -22.72 -3.30 -5.80
CA ALA A 663 -23.00 -3.16 -7.24
C ALA A 663 -21.76 -2.79 -8.05
N ALA A 664 -20.87 -1.93 -7.51
CA ALA A 664 -19.62 -1.53 -8.16
C ALA A 664 -18.64 -2.71 -8.28
N LEU A 665 -18.47 -3.49 -7.23
CA LEU A 665 -17.61 -4.69 -7.23
C LEU A 665 -18.10 -5.76 -8.21
N ARG A 666 -19.43 -5.96 -8.30
CA ARG A 666 -20.03 -6.86 -9.29
C ARG A 666 -19.78 -6.39 -10.72
N ARG A 667 -19.90 -5.08 -10.99
CA ARG A 667 -19.56 -4.51 -12.31
C ARG A 667 -18.07 -4.71 -12.66
N MET A 668 -17.20 -4.80 -11.65
CA MET A 668 -15.80 -5.16 -11.84
C MET A 668 -15.58 -6.66 -12.11
N GLY A 669 -16.63 -7.48 -12.17
CA GLY A 669 -16.58 -8.93 -12.39
C GLY A 669 -16.18 -9.72 -11.13
N LEU A 670 -16.31 -9.11 -9.94
CA LEU A 670 -16.01 -9.77 -8.67
C LEU A 670 -17.28 -10.36 -8.08
N GLN A 671 -17.16 -11.53 -7.49
CA GLN A 671 -18.20 -12.11 -6.65
C GLN A 671 -18.15 -11.43 -5.29
N VAL A 672 -19.31 -11.14 -4.71
CA VAL A 672 -19.39 -10.44 -3.42
C VAL A 672 -20.19 -11.28 -2.46
N GLY A 673 -19.63 -11.54 -1.28
CA GLY A 673 -20.24 -12.28 -0.19
C GLY A 673 -20.17 -11.55 1.14
N MET A 674 -20.83 -12.09 2.14
CA MET A 674 -20.86 -11.58 3.50
C MET A 674 -20.64 -12.73 4.49
N VAL A 675 -19.90 -12.48 5.56
CA VAL A 675 -19.75 -13.37 6.72
C VAL A 675 -20.20 -12.66 7.97
N THR A 676 -20.96 -13.33 8.82
CA THR A 676 -21.49 -12.76 10.07
C THR A 676 -21.76 -13.85 11.11
N GLY A 677 -21.65 -13.47 12.40
CA GLY A 677 -22.11 -14.30 13.52
C GLY A 677 -23.61 -14.27 13.77
N ASP A 678 -24.35 -13.41 13.04
CA ASP A 678 -25.81 -13.31 13.20
C ASP A 678 -26.54 -14.56 12.68
N SER A 679 -27.80 -14.70 13.10
CA SER A 679 -28.68 -15.77 12.63
C SER A 679 -28.88 -15.72 11.12
N ALA A 680 -29.10 -16.89 10.52
CA ALA A 680 -29.32 -17.02 9.09
C ALA A 680 -30.50 -16.17 8.56
N VAL A 681 -31.52 -15.91 9.38
CA VAL A 681 -32.66 -15.07 9.02
C VAL A 681 -32.26 -13.63 8.82
N VAL A 682 -31.55 -13.06 9.81
CA VAL A 682 -31.04 -11.67 9.77
C VAL A 682 -30.04 -11.48 8.64
N ALA A 683 -29.13 -12.44 8.47
CA ALA A 683 -28.10 -12.38 7.41
C ALA A 683 -28.73 -12.39 6.01
N ARG A 684 -29.74 -13.23 5.76
CA ARG A 684 -30.44 -13.32 4.48
C ARG A 684 -31.24 -12.06 4.17
N ALA A 685 -31.93 -11.48 5.16
CA ALA A 685 -32.67 -10.24 4.99
C ALA A 685 -31.74 -9.09 4.60
N LEU A 686 -30.59 -8.96 5.29
CA LEU A 686 -29.58 -7.97 4.97
C LEU A 686 -28.94 -8.17 3.59
N ALA A 687 -28.69 -9.41 3.21
CA ALA A 687 -28.15 -9.77 1.91
C ALA A 687 -29.12 -9.40 0.78
N GLN A 688 -30.42 -9.57 0.99
CA GLN A 688 -31.46 -9.16 0.04
C GLN A 688 -31.46 -7.64 -0.15
N GLU A 689 -31.35 -6.87 0.94
CA GLU A 689 -31.26 -5.39 0.90
C GLU A 689 -30.02 -4.90 0.15
N LEU A 690 -28.90 -5.59 0.33
CA LEU A 690 -27.63 -5.31 -0.37
C LEU A 690 -27.58 -5.87 -1.80
N GLY A 691 -28.55 -6.68 -2.21
CA GLY A 691 -28.54 -7.39 -3.48
C GLY A 691 -27.46 -8.49 -3.56
N LEU A 692 -27.02 -9.06 -2.45
CA LEU A 692 -26.05 -10.17 -2.43
C LEU A 692 -26.68 -11.49 -2.85
N ASP A 693 -25.88 -12.37 -3.43
CA ASP A 693 -26.26 -13.73 -3.69
C ASP A 693 -26.40 -14.50 -2.37
N GLN A 694 -27.55 -15.10 -2.13
CA GLN A 694 -27.87 -15.85 -0.91
C GLN A 694 -26.90 -17.02 -0.67
N THR A 695 -26.35 -17.60 -1.75
CA THR A 695 -25.35 -18.69 -1.66
C THR A 695 -23.98 -18.23 -1.16
N ARG A 696 -23.75 -16.91 -1.14
CA ARG A 696 -22.52 -16.25 -0.71
C ARG A 696 -22.63 -15.60 0.66
N VAL A 697 -23.69 -15.92 1.41
CA VAL A 697 -23.93 -15.43 2.75
C VAL A 697 -23.60 -16.53 3.76
N LEU A 698 -22.55 -16.28 4.54
CA LEU A 698 -22.08 -17.19 5.60
C LEU A 698 -22.57 -16.65 6.94
N ALA A 699 -23.68 -17.20 7.42
CA ALA A 699 -24.29 -16.82 8.69
C ALA A 699 -23.85 -17.76 9.83
N GLU A 700 -24.04 -17.32 11.07
CA GLU A 700 -23.75 -18.09 12.29
C GLU A 700 -22.29 -18.53 12.40
N VAL A 701 -21.38 -17.75 11.79
CA VAL A 701 -19.94 -18.00 11.80
C VAL A 701 -19.31 -17.33 13.01
N PRO A 702 -18.82 -18.08 14.01
CA PRO A 702 -18.13 -17.49 15.15
C PRO A 702 -16.81 -16.82 14.72
N PRO A 703 -16.29 -15.88 15.51
CA PRO A 703 -15.09 -15.12 15.15
C PRO A 703 -13.89 -15.99 14.75
N GLU A 704 -13.67 -17.08 15.47
CA GLU A 704 -12.55 -18.00 15.26
C GLU A 704 -12.68 -18.79 13.95
N ALA A 705 -13.90 -18.95 13.43
CA ALA A 705 -14.19 -19.70 12.21
C ALA A 705 -14.17 -18.82 10.94
N LYS A 706 -14.09 -17.48 11.04
CA LYS A 706 -14.04 -16.60 9.88
C LYS A 706 -12.85 -16.87 8.96
N ALA A 707 -11.67 -17.15 9.53
CA ALA A 707 -10.49 -17.54 8.76
C ALA A 707 -10.70 -18.87 8.01
N GLN A 708 -11.40 -19.82 8.62
CA GLN A 708 -11.74 -21.09 7.98
C GLN A 708 -12.73 -20.91 6.82
N ALA A 709 -13.69 -19.99 6.97
CA ALA A 709 -14.61 -19.62 5.89
C ALA A 709 -13.88 -19.04 4.68
N VAL A 710 -12.87 -18.17 4.90
CA VAL A 710 -11.99 -17.66 3.83
C VAL A 710 -11.24 -18.82 3.18
N ARG A 711 -10.63 -19.70 3.97
CA ARG A 711 -9.87 -20.85 3.48
C ARG A 711 -10.71 -21.78 2.63
N ALA A 712 -11.95 -22.06 3.04
CA ALA A 712 -12.88 -22.90 2.29
C ALA A 712 -13.19 -22.36 0.89
N LEU A 713 -13.19 -21.03 0.70
CA LEU A 713 -13.33 -20.41 -0.62
C LEU A 713 -12.03 -20.53 -1.43
N GLN A 714 -10.88 -20.35 -0.78
CA GLN A 714 -9.56 -20.51 -1.41
C GLN A 714 -9.32 -21.95 -1.89
N ASP A 715 -9.74 -22.94 -1.11
CA ASP A 715 -9.65 -24.38 -1.46
C ASP A 715 -10.50 -24.73 -2.70
N ARG A 716 -11.51 -23.91 -3.02
CA ARG A 716 -12.31 -24.00 -4.26
C ARG A 716 -11.64 -23.29 -5.45
N GLY A 717 -10.42 -22.76 -5.26
CA GLY A 717 -9.67 -22.02 -6.28
C GLY A 717 -10.03 -20.55 -6.41
N GLU A 718 -10.82 -19.99 -5.48
CA GLU A 718 -11.15 -18.57 -5.46
C GLU A 718 -9.99 -17.77 -4.88
N ARG A 719 -9.79 -16.55 -5.41
CA ARG A 719 -8.89 -15.55 -4.84
C ARG A 719 -9.71 -14.55 -4.04
N VAL A 720 -9.56 -14.61 -2.72
CA VAL A 720 -10.47 -13.95 -1.78
C VAL A 720 -9.83 -12.69 -1.21
N ALA A 721 -10.52 -11.54 -1.35
CA ALA A 721 -10.29 -10.38 -0.50
C ALA A 721 -11.24 -10.44 0.70
N PHE A 722 -10.73 -10.18 1.89
CA PHE A 722 -11.53 -10.04 3.11
C PHE A 722 -11.53 -8.59 3.57
N VAL A 723 -12.72 -8.04 3.85
CA VAL A 723 -12.91 -6.67 4.32
C VAL A 723 -13.50 -6.70 5.73
N GLY A 724 -12.78 -6.15 6.71
CA GLY A 724 -13.19 -6.19 8.13
C GLY A 724 -12.64 -5.01 8.94
N ASP A 725 -13.12 -4.87 10.19
CA ASP A 725 -12.75 -3.76 11.08
C ASP A 725 -12.26 -4.20 12.48
N GLY A 726 -12.56 -5.40 12.90
CA GLY A 726 -12.40 -5.87 14.29
C GLY A 726 -11.10 -6.61 14.58
N ILE A 727 -10.78 -6.71 15.89
CA ILE A 727 -9.73 -7.62 16.40
C ILE A 727 -10.04 -9.07 15.98
N ASN A 728 -11.32 -9.42 15.99
CA ASN A 728 -11.82 -10.75 15.64
C ASN A 728 -11.61 -11.09 14.16
N ASP A 729 -11.39 -10.09 13.30
CA ASP A 729 -11.19 -10.25 11.86
C ASP A 729 -9.72 -10.41 11.46
N ALA A 730 -8.79 -10.12 12.37
CA ALA A 730 -7.36 -10.19 12.08
C ALA A 730 -6.91 -11.55 11.51
N PRO A 731 -7.36 -12.71 12.04
CA PRO A 731 -7.03 -14.00 11.43
C PRO A 731 -7.61 -14.18 10.02
N ALA A 732 -8.78 -13.63 9.73
CA ALA A 732 -9.41 -13.71 8.43
C ALA A 732 -8.75 -12.75 7.41
N LEU A 733 -8.33 -11.55 7.87
CA LEU A 733 -7.55 -10.59 7.08
C LEU A 733 -6.19 -11.18 6.67
N GLU A 734 -5.51 -11.90 7.58
CA GLU A 734 -4.23 -12.54 7.33
C GLU A 734 -4.36 -13.79 6.44
N GLN A 735 -5.44 -14.57 6.60
CA GLN A 735 -5.72 -15.75 5.80
C GLN A 735 -6.09 -15.41 4.35
N ALA A 736 -6.76 -14.29 4.12
CA ALA A 736 -7.20 -13.88 2.79
C ALA A 736 -6.02 -13.66 1.82
N ASP A 737 -6.25 -13.84 0.51
CA ASP A 737 -5.28 -13.44 -0.50
C ASP A 737 -5.00 -11.94 -0.40
N LEU A 738 -6.00 -11.13 -0.04
CA LEU A 738 -5.88 -9.70 0.23
C LEU A 738 -6.72 -9.30 1.44
N GLY A 739 -6.10 -8.82 2.51
CA GLY A 739 -6.76 -8.24 3.67
C GLY A 739 -7.01 -6.74 3.48
N ILE A 740 -8.25 -6.27 3.71
CA ILE A 740 -8.61 -4.84 3.65
C ILE A 740 -9.21 -4.43 5.00
N ALA A 741 -8.52 -3.57 5.74
CA ALA A 741 -9.00 -3.02 7.00
C ALA A 741 -9.73 -1.68 6.77
N VAL A 742 -10.93 -1.52 7.38
CA VAL A 742 -11.67 -0.26 7.31
C VAL A 742 -11.17 0.77 8.34
N ALA A 743 -11.55 2.03 8.20
CA ALA A 743 -11.01 3.17 8.95
C ALA A 743 -11.08 3.05 10.49
N ARG A 744 -12.08 2.34 11.03
CA ARG A 744 -12.23 2.09 12.47
C ARG A 744 -11.54 0.82 12.95
N ALA A 745 -10.81 0.15 12.06
CA ALA A 745 -10.11 -1.08 12.41
C ALA A 745 -9.13 -0.86 13.57
N THR A 746 -9.07 -1.85 14.43
CA THR A 746 -8.11 -1.89 15.54
C THR A 746 -6.67 -1.95 15.01
N ASP A 747 -5.70 -1.59 15.83
CA ASP A 747 -4.29 -1.61 15.44
C ASP A 747 -3.85 -3.00 14.98
N ILE A 748 -4.36 -4.06 15.63
CA ILE A 748 -4.08 -5.46 15.24
C ILE A 748 -4.64 -5.77 13.84
N ALA A 749 -5.87 -5.36 13.56
CA ALA A 749 -6.47 -5.56 12.23
C ALA A 749 -5.73 -4.76 11.14
N ARG A 750 -5.26 -3.54 11.48
CA ARG A 750 -4.44 -2.73 10.57
C ARG A 750 -3.09 -3.36 10.26
N GLU A 751 -2.46 -3.99 11.26
CA GLU A 751 -1.20 -4.71 11.07
C GLU A 751 -1.36 -5.97 10.22
N SER A 752 -2.51 -6.63 10.28
CA SER A 752 -2.81 -7.85 9.51
C SER A 752 -3.28 -7.57 8.08
N ALA A 753 -3.70 -6.33 7.77
CA ALA A 753 -4.25 -6.00 6.47
C ALA A 753 -3.18 -5.61 5.43
N ASP A 754 -3.41 -5.97 4.17
CA ASP A 754 -2.61 -5.56 3.01
C ASP A 754 -2.99 -4.13 2.54
N ILE A 755 -4.27 -3.74 2.71
CA ILE A 755 -4.78 -2.39 2.40
C ILE A 755 -5.51 -1.85 3.63
N VAL A 756 -5.23 -0.61 4.01
CA VAL A 756 -5.89 0.08 5.12
C VAL A 756 -6.64 1.29 4.58
N LEU A 757 -7.95 1.34 4.79
CA LEU A 757 -8.77 2.49 4.45
C LEU A 757 -8.68 3.52 5.59
N LEU A 758 -8.32 4.76 5.27
CA LEU A 758 -8.24 5.86 6.24
C LEU A 758 -9.60 6.54 6.44
N ARG A 759 -10.50 6.38 5.47
CA ARG A 759 -11.87 6.90 5.49
C ARG A 759 -12.86 5.82 5.87
N SER A 760 -13.94 6.22 6.54
CA SER A 760 -15.06 5.32 6.85
C SER A 760 -15.93 4.99 5.63
N ASP A 761 -15.68 5.61 4.48
CA ASP A 761 -16.43 5.40 3.25
C ASP A 761 -16.01 4.11 2.55
N LEU A 762 -16.95 3.17 2.44
CA LEU A 762 -16.74 1.88 1.76
C LEU A 762 -16.44 2.02 0.26
N ARG A 763 -16.73 3.16 -0.38
CA ARG A 763 -16.39 3.43 -1.78
C ARG A 763 -14.90 3.34 -2.03
N ALA A 764 -14.08 3.50 -1.00
CA ALA A 764 -12.63 3.31 -1.08
C ALA A 764 -12.24 1.86 -1.45
N VAL A 765 -13.07 0.83 -1.17
CA VAL A 765 -12.80 -0.57 -1.53
C VAL A 765 -12.76 -0.76 -3.04
N PRO A 766 -13.82 -0.47 -3.83
CA PRO A 766 -13.75 -0.59 -5.28
C PRO A 766 -12.74 0.37 -5.91
N GLU A 767 -12.46 1.54 -5.30
CA GLU A 767 -11.40 2.45 -5.77
C GLU A 767 -10.01 1.81 -5.61
N ALA A 768 -9.70 1.24 -4.46
CA ALA A 768 -8.42 0.59 -4.20
C ALA A 768 -8.20 -0.60 -5.15
N LEU A 769 -9.21 -1.46 -5.33
CA LEU A 769 -9.14 -2.59 -6.26
C LEU A 769 -9.03 -2.13 -7.73
N GLY A 770 -9.72 -1.05 -8.10
CA GLY A 770 -9.63 -0.44 -9.43
C GLY A 770 -8.23 0.11 -9.73
N LEU A 771 -7.62 0.82 -8.78
CA LEU A 771 -6.26 1.33 -8.88
C LEU A 771 -5.25 0.17 -8.97
N ALA A 772 -5.41 -0.86 -8.16
CA ALA A 772 -4.53 -2.03 -8.19
C ALA A 772 -4.57 -2.75 -9.56
N ARG A 773 -5.76 -2.95 -10.14
CA ARG A 773 -5.91 -3.51 -11.50
C ARG A 773 -5.28 -2.63 -12.57
N ALA A 774 -5.46 -1.30 -12.47
CA ALA A 774 -4.84 -0.36 -13.39
C ALA A 774 -3.32 -0.40 -13.29
N SER A 775 -2.78 -0.49 -12.08
CA SER A 775 -1.34 -0.59 -11.81
C SER A 775 -0.76 -1.88 -12.37
N LEU A 776 -1.41 -3.00 -12.14
CA LEU A 776 -0.99 -4.30 -12.68
C LEU A 776 -1.00 -4.32 -14.21
N ARG A 777 -2.05 -3.75 -14.84
CA ARG A 777 -2.11 -3.58 -16.30
C ARG A 777 -0.95 -2.72 -16.81
N THR A 778 -0.63 -1.64 -16.14
CA THR A 778 0.50 -0.77 -16.49
C THR A 778 1.83 -1.50 -16.38
N ILE A 779 2.02 -2.33 -15.33
CA ILE A 779 3.22 -3.17 -15.17
C ILE A 779 3.36 -4.13 -16.36
N TYR A 780 2.29 -4.84 -16.73
CA TYR A 780 2.32 -5.75 -17.89
C TYR A 780 2.59 -5.03 -19.20
N GLN A 781 2.00 -3.86 -19.42
CA GLN A 781 2.30 -3.03 -20.60
C GLN A 781 3.77 -2.62 -20.61
N ASN A 782 4.30 -2.18 -19.50
CA ASN A 782 5.71 -1.80 -19.39
C ASN A 782 6.65 -2.97 -19.66
N LEU A 783 6.35 -4.14 -19.10
CA LEU A 783 7.12 -5.36 -19.37
C LEU A 783 7.03 -5.77 -20.84
N PHE A 784 5.84 -5.71 -21.45
CA PHE A 784 5.66 -6.02 -22.87
C PHE A 784 6.56 -5.11 -23.73
N TRP A 785 6.52 -3.79 -23.53
CA TRP A 785 7.35 -2.87 -24.30
C TRP A 785 8.84 -3.10 -24.05
N ALA A 786 9.24 -3.36 -22.79
CA ALA A 786 10.63 -3.65 -22.43
C ALA A 786 11.18 -4.92 -23.09
N PHE A 787 10.35 -5.93 -23.34
CA PHE A 787 10.75 -7.14 -24.06
C PHE A 787 10.65 -6.98 -25.57
N PHE A 788 9.61 -6.32 -26.06
CA PHE A 788 9.32 -6.21 -27.48
C PHE A 788 10.44 -5.55 -28.25
N TYR A 789 10.99 -4.43 -27.75
CA TYR A 789 12.06 -3.74 -28.44
C TYR A 789 13.35 -4.56 -28.47
N ASN A 790 13.66 -5.32 -27.43
CA ASN A 790 14.82 -6.22 -27.39
C ASN A 790 14.64 -7.39 -28.35
N ALA A 791 13.45 -8.00 -28.38
CA ALA A 791 13.15 -9.10 -29.28
C ALA A 791 13.27 -8.70 -30.75
N LEU A 792 12.93 -7.46 -31.09
CA LEU A 792 13.07 -6.91 -32.43
C LEU A 792 14.49 -6.37 -32.71
N GLY A 793 15.06 -5.67 -31.72
CA GLY A 793 16.33 -4.97 -31.86
C GLY A 793 17.54 -5.90 -31.97
N VAL A 794 17.57 -7.01 -31.21
CA VAL A 794 18.70 -7.95 -31.18
C VAL A 794 18.92 -8.59 -32.58
N PRO A 795 17.90 -9.16 -33.23
CA PRO A 795 18.08 -9.66 -34.63
C PRO A 795 18.50 -8.57 -35.63
N LEU A 796 17.86 -7.38 -35.55
CA LEU A 796 18.19 -6.27 -36.45
C LEU A 796 19.64 -5.78 -36.28
N ALA A 797 20.12 -5.72 -35.02
CA ALA A 797 21.50 -5.38 -34.71
C ALA A 797 22.47 -6.48 -35.22
N ALA A 798 22.15 -7.76 -35.00
CA ALA A 798 22.96 -8.90 -35.44
C ALA A 798 23.07 -8.98 -36.98
N LEU A 799 22.02 -8.53 -37.69
CA LEU A 799 21.98 -8.45 -39.15
C LEU A 799 22.60 -7.15 -39.72
N GLY A 800 23.12 -6.23 -38.86
CA GLY A 800 23.80 -5.01 -39.26
C GLY A 800 22.91 -3.82 -39.62
N PHE A 801 21.60 -3.86 -39.30
CA PHE A 801 20.66 -2.76 -39.55
C PHE A 801 20.68 -1.66 -38.51
N LEU A 802 21.24 -1.92 -37.29
CA LEU A 802 21.28 -0.95 -36.22
C LEU A 802 22.71 -0.60 -35.84
N SER A 803 23.05 0.68 -35.87
CA SER A 803 24.30 1.16 -35.28
C SER A 803 24.24 1.18 -33.74
N PRO A 804 25.37 1.11 -33.03
CA PRO A 804 25.42 1.19 -31.55
C PRO A 804 24.73 2.41 -30.96
N VAL A 805 24.83 3.57 -31.68
CA VAL A 805 24.17 4.83 -31.24
C VAL A 805 22.64 4.72 -31.32
N LEU A 806 22.13 4.16 -32.44
CA LEU A 806 20.69 3.92 -32.61
C LEU A 806 20.18 2.92 -31.56
N CYS A 807 20.96 1.91 -31.24
CA CYS A 807 20.64 0.96 -30.15
C CYS A 807 20.54 1.64 -28.81
N ALA A 808 21.48 2.53 -28.46
CA ALA A 808 21.48 3.29 -27.22
C ALA A 808 20.32 4.31 -27.14
N LEU A 809 19.99 4.96 -28.27
CA LEU A 809 18.82 5.85 -28.37
C LEU A 809 17.50 5.08 -28.20
N ALA A 810 17.34 3.94 -28.82
CA ALA A 810 16.16 3.09 -28.71
C ALA A 810 15.95 2.63 -27.26
N MET A 811 17.04 2.27 -26.58
CA MET A 811 17.02 1.91 -25.16
C MET A 811 16.56 3.09 -24.30
N GLY A 812 17.14 4.28 -24.46
CA GLY A 812 16.73 5.48 -23.71
C GLY A 812 15.26 5.86 -23.95
N LEU A 813 14.78 5.70 -25.20
CA LEU A 813 13.37 5.93 -25.54
C LEU A 813 12.46 4.89 -24.85
N SER A 814 12.88 3.63 -24.77
CA SER A 814 12.14 2.59 -24.04
C SER A 814 11.98 2.93 -22.57
N ASP A 815 13.05 3.41 -21.91
CA ASP A 815 13.01 3.86 -20.50
C ASP A 815 12.00 5.01 -20.33
N LEU A 816 12.02 5.99 -21.24
CA LEU A 816 11.08 7.11 -21.23
C LEU A 816 9.62 6.66 -21.41
N LEU A 817 9.37 5.71 -22.32
CA LEU A 817 8.04 5.15 -22.54
C LEU A 817 7.51 4.43 -21.32
N VAL A 818 8.32 3.61 -20.68
CA VAL A 818 7.98 2.88 -19.46
C VAL A 818 7.66 3.84 -18.31
N ILE A 819 8.51 4.85 -18.11
CA ILE A 819 8.31 5.87 -17.08
C ILE A 819 7.04 6.69 -17.40
N GLY A 820 6.88 7.14 -18.63
CA GLY A 820 5.72 7.92 -19.08
C GLY A 820 4.41 7.17 -18.88
N ASN A 821 4.38 5.87 -19.20
CA ASN A 821 3.21 5.02 -19.00
C ASN A 821 2.91 4.84 -17.50
N ALA A 822 3.92 4.64 -16.64
CA ALA A 822 3.74 4.57 -15.18
C ALA A 822 3.20 5.89 -14.61
N LEU A 823 3.69 7.04 -15.09
CA LEU A 823 3.21 8.36 -14.66
C LEU A 823 1.75 8.62 -15.02
N ARG A 824 1.21 7.96 -16.03
CA ARG A 824 -0.21 8.04 -16.40
C ARG A 824 -1.11 7.64 -15.23
N LEU A 825 -0.66 6.73 -14.34
CA LEU A 825 -1.39 6.35 -13.13
C LEU A 825 -1.66 7.54 -12.19
N ARG A 826 -0.85 8.59 -12.21
CA ARG A 826 -1.11 9.81 -11.40
C ARG A 826 -2.43 10.50 -11.75
N ARG A 827 -2.90 10.33 -13.00
CA ARG A 827 -4.17 10.88 -13.51
C ARG A 827 -5.28 9.83 -13.48
N TRP A 828 -5.04 8.69 -12.84
CA TRP A 828 -6.06 7.65 -12.76
C TRP A 828 -7.32 8.14 -12.04
N GLN A 829 -8.47 7.85 -12.63
CA GLN A 829 -9.78 8.10 -12.06
C GLN A 829 -10.57 6.79 -12.10
N PRO A 830 -11.46 6.52 -11.12
CA PRO A 830 -12.33 5.37 -11.14
C PRO A 830 -13.14 5.30 -12.43
N SER A 831 -13.12 4.16 -13.10
CA SER A 831 -13.90 3.93 -14.32
C SER A 831 -15.38 3.77 -13.96
N GLY A 832 -16.18 4.73 -14.31
CA GLY A 832 -17.61 4.83 -13.98
C GLY A 832 -17.80 5.88 -12.90
N ARG A 833 -18.58 6.89 -13.20
CA ARG A 833 -19.01 7.92 -12.28
C ARG A 833 -19.65 7.28 -11.04
N LEU A 834 -18.86 6.95 -10.03
CA LEU A 834 -19.28 7.12 -8.64
C LEU A 834 -19.35 8.64 -8.42
N ILE A 835 -20.36 9.27 -9.06
CA ILE A 835 -20.65 10.68 -8.85
C ILE A 835 -21.08 10.75 -7.40
N ILE A 836 -20.23 11.38 -6.61
CA ILE A 836 -20.63 12.01 -5.36
C ILE A 836 -21.81 12.92 -5.73
N GLY A 837 -23.03 12.43 -5.54
CA GLY A 837 -24.24 13.22 -5.59
C GLY A 837 -24.23 14.12 -4.37
N GLY A 838 -23.79 15.35 -4.52
CA GLY A 838 -23.74 16.33 -3.47
C GLY A 838 -22.67 17.38 -3.77
N HIS A 839 -23.10 18.55 -4.23
CA HIS A 839 -22.37 19.80 -4.44
C HIS A 839 -21.70 20.01 -5.81
N ARG A 840 -22.58 20.07 -6.86
CA ARG A 840 -22.35 20.95 -7.98
C ARG A 840 -23.49 22.02 -8.05
N ALA A 841 -23.66 22.75 -6.96
CA ALA A 841 -24.55 23.93 -6.95
C ALA A 841 -23.97 24.97 -5.98
N ALA A 842 -22.83 25.56 -6.27
CA ALA A 842 -22.39 26.87 -5.74
C ALA A 842 -20.95 27.21 -6.21
N LEU A 843 -20.67 27.16 -7.52
CA LEU A 843 -19.48 27.80 -8.09
C LEU A 843 -19.83 28.24 -9.53
N GLY A 844 -20.84 29.06 -9.62
CA GLY A 844 -21.24 29.74 -10.85
C GLY A 844 -21.91 31.03 -10.53
N THR A 845 -21.15 32.01 -10.00
CA THR A 845 -21.40 33.44 -10.11
C THR A 845 -20.48 34.20 -9.14
N CYS A 846 -19.23 34.39 -9.54
CA CYS A 846 -18.36 35.48 -9.14
C CYS A 846 -17.12 35.48 -10.03
N ALA A 847 -17.33 35.85 -11.28
CA ALA A 847 -16.30 36.36 -12.17
C ALA A 847 -16.97 37.30 -13.17
N ARG A 848 -17.13 38.52 -12.73
CA ARG A 848 -17.13 39.76 -13.54
C ARG A 848 -16.51 40.83 -12.71
#